data_5f15c72db1a2f50dcfb32ad49175e748
#
_entry.id   5f15c72db1a2f50dcfb32ad49175e748
#
_cell.length_a   1.000
_cell.length_b   1.000
_cell.length_c   1.000
_cell.angle_alpha   90.00
_cell.angle_beta   90.00
_cell.angle_gamma   90.00
#
_symmetry.space_group_name_H-M   'P 1'
#
loop_
_entity.id
_entity.type
_entity.pdbx_description
1 polymer ?
#
loop_
_entity_poly.entity_id
_entity_poly.type
_entity_poly.pdbx_seq_one_letter_code
_entity_poly.pdbx_strand_id
1 'polypeptide(L)'
;MMATAQSLEDQTLLAFAQLMEGGQEDDETCRELDALTKLLNDDYNASQANPQHQSICRVIDGDCVDTVLGYLDMRQPDAVRAHATLATSAYLKAAGQDGSKKLSAFFFDRVRRGTYDDYIVAFCVASAIFPVVPELSATLFLSEGFLGSLGPLMRREWKSRKVETACLEMLNTACMNPLCRDAVQKYCVDWLEEVVDQHPQGSGAASDAEPKVQGEGGSISMRRHSEQVQHLAAVILAKLRAVPSKPPHDGQPRPRVEPAVTSIQDLSAIFTKMILRDQDHGTQHSVEGLAYASLQPSVKESIIADTRLLHKLVKTLTLAPPRSPTTYGALSIFLNLTRYRPRLTDEETKMNQLKAYANATDGLPYLDPLDDDEHVCVRCQAVFDAGLVPVLVTHSKNGSPASLSLIVSIIHALAVTKSLRAPLAQQGAVKLLLAAWAMIPSTDEPSRRMAAQALARILISTNPALVFGGNRPTPINAAIRPLGSIVAPHATAETRDLLPTFEALMALTNLASLDDEETRRSIIKLCWPDVEEQVMSSNQLVAKAAVELVCNLVQAPEGVALYADATPQASTRIHILLALADADDTGIRSAAGGALASLTGYEPVLRSIVQRDRGVDIILGLCSDPDQGLRHRGVVALYNMVAADGEAGNLARDKVKRQGGVDVLKDCLKQSHNPDVVQTAAEALKALLAEQTS
;
A
#
# COMPACT_ATOMS: atom_id res chain seq x y z
N MET A 1 29.67 -46.15 -26.38
CA MET A 1 30.44 -45.18 -25.62
C MET A 1 29.50 -44.53 -24.61
N MET A 2 29.59 -44.92 -23.34
CA MET A 2 28.87 -44.25 -22.26
C MET A 2 29.57 -42.91 -22.02
N ALA A 3 28.87 -41.80 -22.28
CA ALA A 3 29.33 -40.50 -21.83
C ALA A 3 29.31 -40.51 -20.30
N THR A 4 30.49 -40.47 -19.68
CA THR A 4 30.64 -40.27 -18.23
C THR A 4 29.96 -38.94 -17.94
N ALA A 5 28.93 -38.93 -17.09
CA ALA A 5 28.33 -37.72 -16.60
C ALA A 5 29.43 -36.87 -15.95
N GLN A 6 29.74 -35.71 -16.53
CA GLN A 6 30.69 -34.75 -15.95
C GLN A 6 30.22 -34.39 -14.54
N SER A 7 31.16 -34.37 -13.59
CA SER A 7 30.84 -33.97 -12.21
C SER A 7 30.34 -32.51 -12.20
N LEU A 8 29.55 -32.14 -11.22
CA LEU A 8 29.09 -30.73 -11.05
C LEU A 8 30.28 -29.78 -10.91
N GLU A 9 31.36 -30.24 -10.30
CA GLU A 9 32.62 -29.48 -10.18
C GLU A 9 33.27 -29.23 -11.54
N ASP A 10 33.36 -30.29 -12.40
CA ASP A 10 33.92 -30.14 -13.75
C ASP A 10 33.06 -29.20 -14.63
N GLN A 11 31.75 -29.26 -14.51
CA GLN A 11 30.85 -28.35 -15.21
C GLN A 11 31.05 -26.89 -14.74
N THR A 12 31.23 -26.68 -13.45
CA THR A 12 31.48 -25.36 -12.86
C THR A 12 32.80 -24.79 -13.34
N LEU A 13 33.86 -25.60 -13.29
CA LEU A 13 35.19 -25.18 -13.79
C LEU A 13 35.18 -24.90 -15.28
N LEU A 14 34.41 -25.68 -16.08
CA LEU A 14 34.28 -25.43 -17.51
C LEU A 14 33.57 -24.10 -17.80
N ALA A 15 32.47 -23.80 -17.09
CA ALA A 15 31.78 -22.51 -17.23
C ALA A 15 32.71 -21.33 -16.88
N PHE A 16 33.52 -21.45 -15.83
CA PHE A 16 34.51 -20.42 -15.50
C PHE A 16 35.61 -20.32 -16.57
N ALA A 17 36.10 -21.44 -17.11
CA ALA A 17 37.11 -21.41 -18.16
C ALA A 17 36.60 -20.68 -19.43
N GLN A 18 35.35 -20.93 -19.81
CA GLN A 18 34.70 -20.26 -20.92
C GLN A 18 34.54 -18.75 -20.68
N LEU A 19 34.14 -18.35 -19.48
CA LEU A 19 34.05 -16.94 -19.09
C LEU A 19 35.44 -16.26 -19.04
N MET A 20 36.49 -16.98 -18.64
CA MET A 20 37.86 -16.46 -18.59
C MET A 20 38.48 -16.26 -19.97
N GLU A 21 38.18 -17.12 -20.95
CA GLU A 21 38.68 -16.97 -22.32
C GLU A 21 38.28 -15.63 -22.93
N GLY A 22 37.08 -15.12 -22.64
CA GLY A 22 36.57 -13.85 -23.15
C GLY A 22 36.39 -13.84 -24.66
N GLY A 23 35.96 -12.71 -25.21
CA GLY A 23 35.85 -12.53 -26.66
C GLY A 23 34.67 -13.23 -27.33
N GLN A 24 33.76 -13.79 -26.55
CA GLN A 24 32.48 -14.38 -26.97
C GLN A 24 31.48 -13.26 -27.30
N GLU A 25 30.43 -13.61 -28.07
CA GLU A 25 29.29 -12.72 -28.28
C GLU A 25 28.51 -12.55 -26.94
N ASP A 26 27.87 -11.39 -26.77
CA ASP A 26 27.16 -11.02 -25.55
C ASP A 26 26.12 -12.08 -25.16
N ASP A 27 25.38 -12.63 -26.12
CA ASP A 27 24.38 -13.67 -25.91
C ASP A 27 24.98 -15.00 -25.41
N GLU A 28 26.21 -15.30 -25.79
CA GLU A 28 26.95 -16.47 -25.35
C GLU A 28 27.43 -16.27 -23.92
N THR A 29 28.02 -15.15 -23.62
CA THR A 29 28.42 -14.74 -22.27
C THR A 29 27.21 -14.77 -21.29
N CYS A 30 26.07 -14.27 -21.71
CA CYS A 30 24.84 -14.33 -20.91
C CYS A 30 24.41 -15.77 -20.63
N ARG A 31 24.50 -16.67 -21.63
CA ARG A 31 24.15 -18.10 -21.44
C ARG A 31 25.09 -18.82 -20.46
N GLU A 32 26.39 -18.52 -20.52
CA GLU A 32 27.38 -19.08 -19.57
C GLU A 32 27.14 -18.57 -18.16
N LEU A 33 26.87 -17.27 -18.00
CA LEU A 33 26.51 -16.69 -16.69
C LEU A 33 25.20 -17.30 -16.12
N ASP A 34 24.22 -17.59 -16.97
CA ASP A 34 22.99 -18.26 -16.56
C ASP A 34 23.22 -19.73 -16.18
N ALA A 35 24.10 -20.44 -16.92
CA ALA A 35 24.47 -21.81 -16.59
C ALA A 35 25.17 -21.83 -15.21
N LEU A 36 26.10 -20.94 -14.97
CA LEU A 36 26.78 -20.79 -13.68
C LEU A 36 25.78 -20.43 -12.56
N THR A 37 24.89 -19.51 -12.81
CA THR A 37 23.81 -19.12 -11.86
C THR A 37 22.96 -20.31 -11.46
N LYS A 38 22.60 -21.15 -12.41
CA LYS A 38 21.83 -22.37 -12.15
C LYS A 38 22.60 -23.36 -11.31
N LEU A 39 23.87 -23.67 -11.67
CA LEU A 39 24.73 -24.58 -10.91
C LEU A 39 24.87 -24.14 -9.44
N LEU A 40 25.10 -22.85 -9.20
CA LEU A 40 25.25 -22.30 -7.85
C LEU A 40 23.94 -22.34 -7.06
N ASN A 41 22.80 -22.09 -7.67
CA ASN A 41 21.49 -22.21 -7.00
C ASN A 41 21.15 -23.67 -6.69
N ASP A 42 21.44 -24.60 -7.59
CA ASP A 42 21.22 -26.04 -7.39
C ASP A 42 22.11 -26.56 -6.25
N ASP A 43 23.37 -26.13 -6.18
CA ASP A 43 24.30 -26.44 -5.08
C ASP A 43 23.80 -25.90 -3.73
N TYR A 44 23.34 -24.65 -3.69
CA TYR A 44 22.74 -24.06 -2.50
C TYR A 44 21.54 -24.85 -2.02
N ASN A 45 20.63 -25.21 -2.92
CA ASN A 45 19.43 -25.98 -2.57
C ASN A 45 19.80 -27.39 -2.07
N ALA A 46 20.79 -28.06 -2.70
CA ALA A 46 21.30 -29.35 -2.25
C ALA A 46 21.96 -29.26 -0.85
N SER A 47 22.70 -28.20 -0.57
CA SER A 47 23.30 -27.97 0.75
C SER A 47 22.29 -27.72 1.85
N GLN A 48 21.16 -27.07 1.54
CA GLN A 48 20.03 -26.90 2.48
C GLN A 48 19.31 -28.22 2.75
N ALA A 49 19.19 -29.08 1.74
CA ALA A 49 18.53 -30.38 1.88
C ALA A 49 19.39 -31.44 2.56
N ASN A 50 20.73 -31.38 2.44
CA ASN A 50 21.68 -32.33 2.99
C ASN A 50 22.90 -31.64 3.61
N PRO A 51 23.02 -31.61 4.94
CA PRO A 51 24.16 -31.00 5.63
C PRO A 51 25.55 -31.62 5.32
N GLN A 52 25.57 -32.83 4.71
CA GLN A 52 26.82 -33.48 4.28
C GLN A 52 27.14 -33.21 2.81
N HIS A 53 26.36 -32.40 2.14
CA HIS A 53 26.62 -32.02 0.75
C HIS A 53 27.94 -31.27 0.64
N GLN A 54 28.80 -31.72 -0.30
CA GLN A 54 30.04 -31.03 -0.60
C GLN A 54 29.77 -29.94 -1.63
N SER A 55 29.79 -28.66 -1.19
CA SER A 55 29.55 -27.53 -2.05
C SER A 55 30.59 -27.39 -3.15
N ILE A 56 30.11 -27.07 -4.39
CA ILE A 56 30.96 -26.75 -5.54
C ILE A 56 31.75 -25.44 -5.32
N CYS A 57 31.35 -24.60 -4.36
CA CYS A 57 32.05 -23.35 -4.04
C CYS A 57 33.49 -23.56 -3.58
N ARG A 58 33.88 -24.77 -3.17
CA ARG A 58 35.26 -25.12 -2.77
C ARG A 58 36.26 -25.09 -3.94
N VAL A 59 35.79 -25.36 -5.17
CA VAL A 59 36.65 -25.32 -6.36
C VAL A 59 36.70 -23.93 -7.03
N ILE A 60 35.89 -22.98 -6.55
CA ILE A 60 35.86 -21.60 -7.02
C ILE A 60 36.96 -20.83 -6.29
N ASP A 61 38.05 -20.53 -6.95
CA ASP A 61 39.18 -19.76 -6.43
C ASP A 61 38.99 -18.22 -6.57
N GLY A 62 40.05 -17.47 -6.31
CA GLY A 62 40.02 -16.00 -6.44
C GLY A 62 39.90 -15.54 -7.88
N ASP A 63 40.56 -16.23 -8.81
CA ASP A 63 40.53 -15.86 -10.23
C ASP A 63 39.14 -16.07 -10.85
N CYS A 64 38.44 -17.15 -10.42
CA CYS A 64 37.06 -17.38 -10.79
C CYS A 64 36.15 -16.22 -10.32
N VAL A 65 36.30 -15.80 -9.06
CA VAL A 65 35.54 -14.69 -8.50
C VAL A 65 35.84 -13.38 -9.21
N ASP A 66 37.14 -13.09 -9.44
CA ASP A 66 37.59 -11.89 -10.19
C ASP A 66 36.96 -11.82 -11.57
N THR A 67 36.83 -12.97 -12.25
CA THR A 67 36.23 -13.05 -13.60
C THR A 67 34.77 -12.65 -13.56
N VAL A 68 33.94 -13.24 -12.70
CA VAL A 68 32.49 -12.92 -12.62
C VAL A 68 32.30 -11.47 -12.18
N LEU A 69 33.06 -11.00 -11.18
CA LEU A 69 32.99 -9.61 -10.72
C LEU A 69 33.46 -8.61 -11.80
N GLY A 70 34.39 -9.00 -12.67
CA GLY A 70 34.82 -8.20 -13.81
C GLY A 70 33.71 -7.93 -14.83
N TYR A 71 32.75 -8.84 -15.00
CA TYR A 71 31.57 -8.62 -15.86
C TYR A 71 30.57 -7.60 -15.29
N LEU A 72 30.71 -7.14 -14.06
CA LEU A 72 29.92 -6.05 -13.48
C LEU A 72 30.40 -4.65 -13.91
N ASP A 73 31.53 -4.55 -14.59
CA ASP A 73 32.09 -3.30 -15.08
C ASP A 73 31.09 -2.56 -16.00
N MET A 74 30.96 -1.25 -15.82
CA MET A 74 30.05 -0.40 -16.61
C MET A 74 30.41 -0.35 -18.11
N ARG A 75 31.59 -0.85 -18.50
CA ARG A 75 32.00 -1.00 -19.90
C ARG A 75 31.40 -2.20 -20.60
N GLN A 76 30.83 -3.15 -19.82
CA GLN A 76 30.10 -4.29 -20.36
C GLN A 76 28.66 -3.89 -20.72
N PRO A 77 28.02 -4.58 -21.69
CA PRO A 77 26.64 -4.38 -22.05
C PRO A 77 25.71 -4.60 -20.83
N ASP A 78 24.60 -3.87 -20.78
CA ASP A 78 23.65 -3.93 -19.65
C ASP A 78 23.08 -5.33 -19.45
N ALA A 79 22.85 -6.10 -20.52
CA ALA A 79 22.41 -7.48 -20.44
C ALA A 79 23.44 -8.36 -19.72
N VAL A 80 24.69 -8.29 -20.12
CA VAL A 80 25.80 -9.05 -19.50
C VAL A 80 25.94 -8.69 -18.03
N ARG A 81 25.90 -7.39 -17.68
CA ARG A 81 25.94 -6.91 -16.29
C ARG A 81 24.79 -7.44 -15.44
N ALA A 82 23.58 -7.51 -16.02
CA ALA A 82 22.43 -8.05 -15.32
C ALA A 82 22.59 -9.55 -15.01
N HIS A 83 23.06 -10.36 -15.97
CA HIS A 83 23.34 -11.79 -15.77
C HIS A 83 24.50 -12.00 -14.79
N ALA A 84 25.55 -11.19 -14.85
CA ALA A 84 26.68 -11.22 -13.90
C ALA A 84 26.21 -10.88 -12.47
N THR A 85 25.27 -9.96 -12.30
CA THR A 85 24.69 -9.64 -11.00
C THR A 85 23.95 -10.85 -10.42
N LEU A 86 23.18 -11.58 -11.25
CA LEU A 86 22.49 -12.81 -10.82
C LEU A 86 23.48 -13.91 -10.44
N ALA A 87 24.54 -14.10 -11.23
CA ALA A 87 25.60 -15.09 -10.92
C ALA A 87 26.35 -14.73 -9.63
N THR A 88 26.68 -13.46 -9.42
CA THR A 88 27.30 -12.97 -8.17
C THR A 88 26.37 -13.18 -6.97
N SER A 89 25.07 -12.92 -7.11
CA SER A 89 24.07 -13.18 -6.08
C SER A 89 24.00 -14.65 -5.70
N ALA A 90 23.92 -15.54 -6.71
CA ALA A 90 23.90 -16.98 -6.51
C ALA A 90 25.19 -17.48 -5.83
N TYR A 91 26.36 -16.97 -6.24
CA TYR A 91 27.64 -17.28 -5.64
C TYR A 91 27.70 -16.88 -4.15
N LEU A 92 27.35 -15.64 -3.82
CA LEU A 92 27.38 -15.15 -2.43
C LEU A 92 26.42 -15.93 -1.54
N LYS A 93 25.26 -16.35 -2.10
CA LYS A 93 24.30 -17.18 -1.40
C LYS A 93 24.83 -18.61 -1.14
N ALA A 94 25.49 -19.22 -2.11
CA ALA A 94 26.04 -20.58 -2.01
C ALA A 94 27.32 -20.64 -1.16
N ALA A 95 28.26 -19.70 -1.35
CA ALA A 95 29.55 -19.66 -0.67
C ALA A 95 29.49 -19.01 0.73
N GLY A 96 28.41 -18.27 1.08
CA GLY A 96 28.22 -17.69 2.40
C GLY A 96 29.38 -16.79 2.84
N GLN A 97 29.97 -17.09 4.02
CA GLN A 97 31.06 -16.28 4.57
C GLN A 97 32.36 -16.33 3.75
N ASP A 98 32.65 -17.44 3.09
CA ASP A 98 33.84 -17.55 2.24
C ASP A 98 33.72 -16.67 1.00
N GLY A 99 32.56 -16.69 0.36
CA GLY A 99 32.24 -15.78 -0.74
C GLY A 99 32.35 -14.32 -0.33
N SER A 100 31.82 -13.96 0.84
CA SER A 100 31.94 -12.60 1.40
C SER A 100 33.39 -12.18 1.62
N LYS A 101 34.28 -13.08 2.11
CA LYS A 101 35.70 -12.80 2.28
C LYS A 101 36.42 -12.57 0.95
N LYS A 102 36.15 -13.43 -0.06
CA LYS A 102 36.76 -13.30 -1.40
C LYS A 102 36.33 -12.01 -2.07
N LEU A 103 35.05 -11.65 -1.99
CA LEU A 103 34.53 -10.37 -2.50
C LEU A 103 35.19 -9.17 -1.79
N SER A 104 35.33 -9.23 -0.47
CA SER A 104 36.00 -8.17 0.29
C SER A 104 37.46 -8.04 -0.11
N ALA A 105 38.18 -9.15 -0.28
CA ALA A 105 39.57 -9.16 -0.73
C ALA A 105 39.69 -8.53 -2.13
N PHE A 106 38.80 -8.89 -3.05
CA PHE A 106 38.74 -8.29 -4.39
C PHE A 106 38.56 -6.77 -4.34
N PHE A 107 37.56 -6.31 -3.59
CA PHE A 107 37.25 -4.88 -3.50
C PHE A 107 38.43 -4.08 -2.95
N PHE A 108 38.99 -4.51 -1.81
CA PHE A 108 40.12 -3.79 -1.19
C PHE A 108 41.41 -3.87 -1.99
N ASP A 109 41.64 -4.97 -2.70
CA ASP A 109 42.82 -5.07 -3.57
C ASP A 109 42.73 -4.08 -4.72
N ARG A 110 41.55 -3.98 -5.38
CA ARG A 110 41.31 -3.00 -6.45
C ARG A 110 41.45 -1.55 -5.95
N VAL A 111 40.84 -1.23 -4.82
CA VAL A 111 40.96 0.11 -4.22
C VAL A 111 42.41 0.44 -3.86
N ARG A 112 43.18 -0.54 -3.39
CA ARG A 112 44.61 -0.37 -3.04
C ARG A 112 45.51 -0.17 -4.25
N ARG A 113 45.25 -0.87 -5.33
CA ARG A 113 45.99 -0.67 -6.62
C ARG A 113 45.79 0.75 -7.12
N GLY A 114 44.62 1.35 -6.98
CA GLY A 114 44.37 2.76 -7.18
C GLY A 114 44.46 3.26 -8.60
N THR A 115 44.44 2.37 -9.62
CA THR A 115 44.31 2.78 -11.00
C THR A 115 42.89 3.18 -11.34
N TYR A 116 42.67 3.96 -12.36
CA TYR A 116 41.31 4.37 -12.76
C TYR A 116 40.43 3.16 -13.15
N ASP A 117 41.01 2.17 -13.80
CA ASP A 117 40.31 0.96 -14.19
C ASP A 117 39.92 0.12 -12.96
N ASP A 118 40.81 0.00 -11.97
CA ASP A 118 40.52 -0.68 -10.72
C ASP A 118 39.40 0.01 -9.94
N TYR A 119 39.41 1.35 -9.88
CA TYR A 119 38.31 2.11 -9.24
C TYR A 119 36.97 1.89 -9.93
N ILE A 120 36.93 1.92 -11.30
CA ILE A 120 35.69 1.68 -12.05
C ILE A 120 35.14 0.31 -11.68
N VAL A 121 35.93 -0.74 -11.75
CA VAL A 121 35.47 -2.11 -11.42
C VAL A 121 35.03 -2.21 -9.97
N ALA A 122 35.81 -1.70 -9.03
CA ALA A 122 35.43 -1.75 -7.59
C ALA A 122 34.10 -1.04 -7.31
N PHE A 123 33.91 0.15 -7.88
CA PHE A 123 32.68 0.93 -7.68
C PHE A 123 31.47 0.27 -8.35
N CYS A 124 31.63 -0.29 -9.56
CA CYS A 124 30.58 -1.04 -10.23
C CYS A 124 30.18 -2.30 -9.45
N VAL A 125 31.16 -3.04 -8.92
CA VAL A 125 30.89 -4.20 -8.05
C VAL A 125 30.14 -3.76 -6.81
N ALA A 126 30.63 -2.74 -6.10
CA ALA A 126 29.94 -2.22 -4.90
C ALA A 126 28.48 -1.79 -5.22
N SER A 127 28.28 -1.06 -6.31
CA SER A 127 26.92 -0.64 -6.74
C SER A 127 26.02 -1.84 -7.00
N ALA A 128 26.50 -2.87 -7.69
CA ALA A 128 25.71 -4.05 -8.06
C ALA A 128 25.33 -4.93 -6.86
N ILE A 129 26.21 -5.02 -5.84
CA ILE A 129 25.98 -5.91 -4.69
C ILE A 129 25.16 -5.27 -3.56
N PHE A 130 25.02 -3.95 -3.50
CA PHE A 130 24.19 -3.29 -2.46
C PHE A 130 22.76 -3.81 -2.39
N PRO A 131 22.02 -4.00 -3.49
CA PRO A 131 20.67 -4.57 -3.46
C PRO A 131 20.64 -6.06 -3.08
N VAL A 132 21.76 -6.78 -3.28
CA VAL A 132 21.85 -8.24 -3.10
C VAL A 132 22.22 -8.61 -1.66
N VAL A 133 23.27 -7.99 -1.13
CA VAL A 133 23.82 -8.23 0.23
C VAL A 133 24.11 -6.90 0.94
N PRO A 134 23.07 -6.18 1.35
CA PRO A 134 23.19 -4.81 1.86
C PRO A 134 24.10 -4.68 3.09
N GLU A 135 24.11 -5.66 3.99
CA GLU A 135 24.95 -5.64 5.20
C GLU A 135 26.44 -5.76 4.89
N LEU A 136 26.81 -6.71 4.01
CA LEU A 136 28.19 -6.87 3.57
C LEU A 136 28.64 -5.62 2.81
N SER A 137 27.82 -5.14 1.90
CA SER A 137 28.11 -3.95 1.11
C SER A 137 28.31 -2.71 1.98
N ALA A 138 27.46 -2.54 3.01
CA ALA A 138 27.62 -1.46 3.97
C ALA A 138 28.93 -1.60 4.78
N THR A 139 29.34 -2.79 5.17
CA THR A 139 30.60 -3.03 5.87
C THR A 139 31.80 -2.65 5.01
N LEU A 140 31.80 -3.00 3.73
CA LEU A 140 32.87 -2.62 2.78
C LEU A 140 32.90 -1.10 2.59
N PHE A 141 31.74 -0.50 2.39
CA PHE A 141 31.59 0.94 2.12
C PHE A 141 32.01 1.80 3.33
N LEU A 142 31.71 1.35 4.55
CA LEU A 142 32.05 2.04 5.79
C LEU A 142 33.46 1.72 6.31
N SER A 143 34.26 0.96 5.56
CA SER A 143 35.63 0.65 5.95
C SER A 143 36.46 1.91 6.16
N GLU A 144 37.39 1.84 7.13
CA GLU A 144 38.19 2.98 7.55
C GLU A 144 38.98 3.60 6.40
N GLY A 145 38.85 4.90 6.25
CA GLY A 145 39.56 5.70 5.24
C GLY A 145 38.97 5.66 3.83
N PHE A 146 38.06 4.73 3.50
CA PHE A 146 37.53 4.61 2.13
C PHE A 146 36.77 5.87 1.69
N LEU A 147 35.74 6.28 2.40
CA LEU A 147 34.95 7.47 2.07
C LEU A 147 35.74 8.77 2.07
N GLY A 148 36.66 8.89 3.03
CA GLY A 148 37.58 10.05 3.10
C GLY A 148 38.51 10.17 1.90
N SER A 149 38.80 9.06 1.19
CA SER A 149 39.63 9.06 0.00
C SER A 149 38.89 9.48 -1.28
N LEU A 150 37.55 9.42 -1.30
CA LEU A 150 36.75 9.73 -2.48
C LEU A 150 36.78 11.22 -2.85
N GLY A 151 36.67 12.12 -1.89
CA GLY A 151 36.76 13.57 -2.14
C GLY A 151 38.04 13.98 -2.87
N PRO A 152 39.23 13.63 -2.35
CA PRO A 152 40.49 13.87 -3.04
C PRO A 152 40.57 13.21 -4.44
N LEU A 153 40.00 11.99 -4.60
CA LEU A 153 39.94 11.31 -5.89
C LEU A 153 39.07 12.09 -6.90
N MET A 154 37.90 12.54 -6.45
CA MET A 154 36.91 13.25 -7.27
C MET A 154 37.36 14.68 -7.66
N ARG A 155 38.25 15.30 -6.89
CA ARG A 155 38.82 16.61 -7.20
C ARG A 155 40.06 16.58 -8.07
N ARG A 156 40.55 15.38 -8.50
CA ARG A 156 41.68 15.26 -9.40
C ARG A 156 41.36 15.83 -10.79
N GLU A 157 42.23 16.67 -11.33
CA GLU A 157 42.02 17.34 -12.63
C GLU A 157 41.94 16.38 -13.82
N TRP A 158 42.67 15.29 -13.78
CA TRP A 158 42.84 14.34 -14.89
C TRP A 158 42.08 13.01 -14.72
N LYS A 159 40.96 13.01 -13.97
CA LYS A 159 40.15 11.81 -13.77
C LYS A 159 39.33 11.45 -15.01
N SER A 160 39.09 10.15 -15.21
CA SER A 160 38.16 9.66 -16.21
C SER A 160 36.71 9.95 -15.83
N ARG A 161 35.87 10.39 -16.80
CA ARG A 161 34.41 10.55 -16.59
C ARG A 161 33.74 9.25 -16.09
N LYS A 162 34.25 8.09 -16.57
CA LYS A 162 33.72 6.77 -16.11
C LYS A 162 33.97 6.53 -14.63
N VAL A 163 35.10 6.98 -14.07
CA VAL A 163 35.33 6.89 -12.60
C VAL A 163 34.34 7.75 -11.83
N GLU A 164 34.06 8.98 -12.32
CA GLU A 164 33.05 9.85 -11.69
C GLU A 164 31.69 9.20 -11.69
N THR A 165 31.22 8.70 -12.84
CA THR A 165 29.91 8.03 -12.96
C THR A 165 29.84 6.81 -12.08
N ALA A 166 30.82 5.90 -12.11
CA ALA A 166 30.83 4.70 -11.28
C ALA A 166 30.84 5.02 -9.77
N CYS A 167 31.60 6.05 -9.36
CA CYS A 167 31.60 6.51 -7.98
C CYS A 167 30.22 7.00 -7.53
N LEU A 168 29.57 7.85 -8.35
CA LEU A 168 28.26 8.39 -8.02
C LEU A 168 27.16 7.32 -8.07
N GLU A 169 27.21 6.35 -8.96
CA GLU A 169 26.31 5.21 -8.98
C GLU A 169 26.43 4.38 -7.69
N MET A 170 27.67 4.13 -7.25
CA MET A 170 27.94 3.46 -5.98
C MET A 170 27.37 4.27 -4.80
N LEU A 171 27.63 5.57 -4.71
CA LEU A 171 27.11 6.43 -3.65
C LEU A 171 25.58 6.49 -3.68
N ASN A 172 24.99 6.58 -4.89
CA ASN A 172 23.53 6.59 -5.05
C ASN A 172 22.88 5.33 -4.48
N THR A 173 23.48 4.16 -4.75
CA THR A 173 23.01 2.87 -4.24
C THR A 173 23.28 2.74 -2.73
N ALA A 174 24.45 3.15 -2.25
CA ALA A 174 24.82 3.12 -0.84
C ALA A 174 23.88 3.96 0.04
N CYS A 175 23.38 5.10 -0.46
CA CYS A 175 22.43 5.96 0.24
C CYS A 175 21.08 5.30 0.57
N MET A 176 20.80 4.10 0.05
CA MET A 176 19.66 3.29 0.46
C MET A 176 19.83 2.74 1.90
N ASN A 177 21.07 2.53 2.33
CA ASN A 177 21.37 2.12 3.69
C ASN A 177 21.53 3.35 4.60
N PRO A 178 20.84 3.43 5.76
CA PRO A 178 20.89 4.60 6.64
C PRO A 178 22.31 4.95 7.13
N LEU A 179 23.11 3.95 7.54
CA LEU A 179 24.47 4.17 8.04
C LEU A 179 25.42 4.70 6.94
N CYS A 180 25.29 4.14 5.72
CA CYS A 180 26.04 4.63 4.57
C CYS A 180 25.63 6.05 4.19
N ARG A 181 24.34 6.37 4.27
CA ARG A 181 23.82 7.71 4.01
C ARG A 181 24.40 8.75 4.98
N ASP A 182 24.43 8.43 6.28
CA ASP A 182 25.01 9.31 7.30
C ASP A 182 26.53 9.54 7.05
N ALA A 183 27.22 8.49 6.61
CA ALA A 183 28.62 8.61 6.27
C ALA A 183 28.86 9.43 4.98
N VAL A 184 28.02 9.25 3.95
CA VAL A 184 28.05 10.09 2.73
C VAL A 184 27.76 11.55 3.08
N GLN A 185 26.78 11.81 3.95
CA GLN A 185 26.50 13.15 4.46
C GLN A 185 27.72 13.79 5.13
N LYS A 186 28.51 13.02 5.84
CA LYS A 186 29.70 13.51 6.56
C LYS A 186 30.89 13.78 5.66
N TYR A 187 31.13 12.94 4.65
CA TYR A 187 32.40 12.94 3.91
C TYR A 187 32.29 13.38 2.46
N CYS A 188 31.08 13.42 1.88
CA CYS A 188 30.93 13.62 0.44
C CYS A 188 30.11 14.86 0.04
N VAL A 189 29.36 15.49 0.94
CA VAL A 189 28.44 16.59 0.61
C VAL A 189 29.14 17.74 -0.07
N ASP A 190 30.28 18.21 0.46
CA ASP A 190 30.96 19.40 -0.05
C ASP A 190 31.30 19.29 -1.54
N TRP A 191 31.89 18.15 -1.95
CA TRP A 191 32.25 17.98 -3.35
C TRP A 191 31.03 17.61 -4.25
N LEU A 192 29.98 17.02 -3.69
CA LEU A 192 28.73 16.81 -4.40
C LEU A 192 28.03 18.13 -4.73
N GLU A 193 28.05 19.09 -3.80
CA GLU A 193 27.54 20.45 -4.02
C GLU A 193 28.37 21.17 -5.08
N GLU A 194 29.72 21.08 -5.02
CA GLU A 194 30.61 21.62 -6.05
C GLU A 194 30.27 21.08 -7.46
N VAL A 195 29.88 19.82 -7.57
CA VAL A 195 29.49 19.21 -8.85
C VAL A 195 28.16 19.78 -9.38
N VAL A 196 27.17 19.98 -8.48
CA VAL A 196 25.83 20.48 -8.87
C VAL A 196 25.84 21.98 -9.17
N ASP A 197 26.60 22.78 -8.42
CA ASP A 197 26.61 24.26 -8.53
C ASP A 197 27.38 24.77 -9.77
N GLN A 198 28.07 23.91 -10.52
CA GLN A 198 28.69 24.30 -11.76
C GLN A 198 27.65 24.63 -12.83
N HIS A 199 27.17 25.86 -12.80
CA HIS A 199 26.22 26.39 -13.80
C HIS A 199 26.77 26.25 -15.25
N PRO A 200 25.93 25.85 -16.22
CA PRO A 200 26.26 26.04 -17.63
C PRO A 200 26.25 27.54 -17.90
N GLN A 201 27.42 28.16 -17.95
CA GLN A 201 27.52 29.52 -18.49
C GLN A 201 27.02 29.57 -19.91
N GLY A 202 25.91 30.34 -20.11
CA GLY A 202 25.50 30.91 -21.38
C GLY A 202 25.12 29.94 -22.47
N SER A 203 23.83 29.89 -22.78
CA SER A 203 23.29 29.44 -24.06
C SER A 203 23.95 30.22 -25.25
N GLY A 204 25.06 29.70 -25.73
CA GLY A 204 25.63 30.06 -27.01
C GLY A 204 25.67 28.78 -27.82
N ALA A 205 25.06 28.84 -29.01
CA ALA A 205 24.85 27.79 -29.99
C ALA A 205 25.84 26.64 -29.96
N ALA A 206 25.33 25.43 -30.02
CA ALA A 206 26.05 24.21 -30.29
C ALA A 206 26.87 24.35 -31.56
N SER A 207 28.16 24.12 -31.45
CA SER A 207 28.97 23.59 -32.56
C SER A 207 29.92 22.54 -32.01
N ASP A 208 29.77 21.32 -32.51
CA ASP A 208 30.75 20.24 -32.39
C ASP A 208 32.05 20.70 -33.08
N ALA A 209 32.87 21.44 -32.34
CA ALA A 209 34.21 21.80 -32.82
C ALA A 209 35.21 21.49 -31.71
N GLU A 210 36.18 20.66 -32.04
CA GLU A 210 37.36 20.37 -31.25
C GLU A 210 38.02 21.65 -30.69
N PRO A 211 38.56 21.62 -29.45
CA PRO A 211 39.19 22.80 -28.86
C PRO A 211 40.44 23.18 -29.61
N LYS A 212 40.36 24.25 -30.40
CA LYS A 212 41.57 24.90 -30.95
C LYS A 212 42.32 25.58 -29.81
N VAL A 213 43.51 25.10 -29.55
CA VAL A 213 44.52 25.78 -28.74
C VAL A 213 44.85 27.12 -29.39
N GLN A 214 44.47 28.23 -28.79
CA GLN A 214 45.04 29.54 -29.07
C GLN A 214 45.64 30.10 -27.79
N GLY A 215 46.86 30.57 -27.91
CA GLY A 215 47.77 30.87 -26.83
C GLY A 215 47.52 32.17 -26.05
N GLU A 216 48.25 32.24 -24.95
CA GLU A 216 48.63 33.38 -24.13
C GLU A 216 47.51 34.25 -23.53
N GLY A 217 47.10 33.86 -22.35
CA GLY A 217 46.15 34.57 -21.49
C GLY A 217 45.26 33.61 -20.72
N GLY A 218 45.87 32.70 -19.93
CA GLY A 218 45.20 31.53 -19.40
C GLY A 218 44.07 31.86 -18.45
N SER A 219 42.83 31.86 -18.91
CA SER A 219 41.71 31.46 -18.12
C SER A 219 41.68 29.95 -18.11
N ILE A 220 42.01 29.30 -16.99
CA ILE A 220 41.91 27.87 -16.80
C ILE A 220 40.40 27.55 -16.91
N SER A 221 39.99 27.03 -18.07
CA SER A 221 38.63 26.53 -18.24
C SER A 221 38.45 25.32 -17.30
N MET A 222 37.81 25.52 -16.17
CA MET A 222 37.47 24.42 -15.24
C MET A 222 36.71 23.36 -16.06
N ARG A 223 37.18 22.12 -16.01
CA ARG A 223 36.59 20.99 -16.71
C ARG A 223 35.15 20.80 -16.26
N ARG A 224 34.19 20.98 -17.14
CA ARG A 224 32.76 20.80 -16.84
C ARG A 224 32.49 19.30 -16.61
N HIS A 225 31.80 18.97 -15.53
CA HIS A 225 31.23 17.64 -15.31
C HIS A 225 30.22 17.32 -16.41
N SER A 226 30.02 16.04 -16.73
CA SER A 226 28.98 15.65 -17.66
C SER A 226 27.60 15.88 -17.02
N GLU A 227 26.57 16.10 -17.83
CA GLU A 227 25.20 16.27 -17.38
C GLU A 227 24.74 15.08 -16.51
N GLN A 228 25.09 13.85 -16.89
CA GLN A 228 24.83 12.63 -16.14
C GLN A 228 25.46 12.66 -14.73
N VAL A 229 26.69 13.12 -14.61
CA VAL A 229 27.40 13.24 -13.33
C VAL A 229 26.71 14.26 -12.43
N GLN A 230 26.31 15.41 -12.97
CA GLN A 230 25.56 16.43 -12.21
C GLN A 230 24.20 15.90 -11.75
N HIS A 231 23.49 15.14 -12.61
CA HIS A 231 22.21 14.53 -12.28
C HIS A 231 22.34 13.51 -11.14
N LEU A 232 23.31 12.62 -11.18
CA LEU A 232 23.57 11.65 -10.11
C LEU A 232 23.92 12.35 -8.79
N ALA A 233 24.77 13.38 -8.84
CA ALA A 233 25.10 14.16 -7.65
C ALA A 233 23.85 14.83 -7.06
N ALA A 234 22.99 15.41 -7.89
CA ALA A 234 21.72 16.00 -7.45
C ALA A 234 20.79 14.96 -6.82
N VAL A 235 20.68 13.74 -7.37
CA VAL A 235 19.89 12.64 -6.79
C VAL A 235 20.40 12.25 -5.40
N ILE A 236 21.73 12.10 -5.26
CA ILE A 236 22.36 11.78 -3.97
C ILE A 236 22.05 12.88 -2.95
N LEU A 237 22.25 14.15 -3.30
CA LEU A 237 21.92 15.27 -2.42
C LEU A 237 20.43 15.28 -2.03
N ALA A 238 19.52 14.97 -2.97
CA ALA A 238 18.10 14.84 -2.66
C ALA A 238 17.82 13.72 -1.63
N LYS A 239 18.47 12.57 -1.76
CA LYS A 239 18.37 11.46 -0.77
C LYS A 239 18.87 11.88 0.61
N LEU A 240 19.99 12.59 0.67
CA LEU A 240 20.60 13.06 1.91
C LEU A 240 19.70 14.07 2.64
N ARG A 241 19.04 14.97 1.90
CA ARG A 241 18.22 16.05 2.46
C ARG A 241 16.77 15.66 2.74
N ALA A 242 16.23 14.74 1.96
CA ALA A 242 14.83 14.31 2.11
C ALA A 242 14.60 13.44 3.35
N VAL A 243 15.61 12.67 3.77
CA VAL A 243 15.51 11.74 4.90
C VAL A 243 16.46 12.22 6.00
N PRO A 244 15.95 12.85 7.05
CA PRO A 244 16.79 13.34 8.15
C PRO A 244 17.50 12.16 8.84
N SER A 245 18.79 12.35 9.12
CA SER A 245 19.58 11.41 9.93
C SER A 245 18.99 11.29 11.34
N LYS A 246 18.96 10.07 11.90
CA LYS A 246 18.52 9.87 13.29
C LYS A 246 19.41 10.70 14.22
N PRO A 247 18.85 11.32 15.27
CA PRO A 247 19.69 12.01 16.27
C PRO A 247 20.66 10.99 16.89
N PRO A 248 21.93 11.38 17.14
CA PRO A 248 22.87 10.53 17.84
C PRO A 248 22.32 10.18 19.23
N HIS A 249 22.46 8.92 19.63
CA HIS A 249 21.95 8.37 20.91
C HIS A 249 22.63 8.98 22.17
N ASP A 250 23.73 9.68 22.00
CA ASP A 250 24.46 10.33 23.08
C ASP A 250 24.27 11.84 22.97
N GLY A 251 23.63 12.46 23.94
CA GLY A 251 23.31 13.87 24.10
C GLY A 251 24.38 14.93 23.72
N GLN A 252 25.14 14.69 22.66
CA GLN A 252 26.03 15.66 22.05
C GLN A 252 25.24 16.68 21.25
N PRO A 253 25.50 17.98 21.43
CA PRO A 253 24.86 19.01 20.64
C PRO A 253 25.13 18.76 19.15
N ARG A 254 24.07 18.84 18.34
CA ARG A 254 24.18 18.79 16.87
C ARG A 254 25.24 19.80 16.43
N PRO A 255 26.26 19.40 15.63
CA PRO A 255 27.03 20.40 14.93
C PRO A 255 26.05 21.28 14.14
N ARG A 256 26.19 22.59 14.24
CA ARG A 256 25.44 23.54 13.40
C ARG A 256 25.70 23.11 11.95
N VAL A 257 24.71 22.49 11.32
CA VAL A 257 24.73 22.24 9.88
C VAL A 257 24.72 23.63 9.25
N GLU A 258 25.80 23.98 8.56
CA GLU A 258 25.83 25.19 7.75
C GLU A 258 24.67 25.14 6.76
N PRO A 259 24.02 26.29 6.44
CA PRO A 259 22.93 26.30 5.48
C PRO A 259 23.43 25.71 4.17
N ALA A 260 22.77 24.65 3.71
CA ALA A 260 23.10 23.96 2.49
C ALA A 260 23.08 24.94 1.31
N VAL A 261 24.14 24.98 0.51
CA VAL A 261 24.26 25.88 -0.65
C VAL A 261 23.13 25.62 -1.66
N THR A 262 22.77 24.36 -1.89
CA THR A 262 21.68 23.98 -2.80
C THR A 262 20.47 23.48 -2.00
N SER A 263 19.32 24.13 -2.10
CA SER A 263 18.12 23.73 -1.37
C SER A 263 17.43 22.51 -2.02
N ILE A 264 16.55 21.81 -1.28
CA ILE A 264 15.74 20.72 -1.86
C ILE A 264 14.80 21.23 -2.95
N GLN A 265 14.37 22.49 -2.89
CA GLN A 265 13.57 23.16 -3.89
C GLN A 265 14.38 23.35 -5.19
N ASP A 266 15.65 23.78 -5.10
CA ASP A 266 16.53 23.93 -6.24
C ASP A 266 16.78 22.59 -6.91
N LEU A 267 17.02 21.52 -6.14
CA LEU A 267 17.13 20.16 -6.64
C LEU A 267 15.86 19.70 -7.36
N SER A 268 14.70 19.98 -6.77
CA SER A 268 13.40 19.69 -7.40
C SER A 268 13.22 20.41 -8.73
N ALA A 269 13.65 21.68 -8.82
CA ALA A 269 13.60 22.45 -10.07
C ALA A 269 14.51 21.85 -11.15
N ILE A 270 15.69 21.34 -10.78
CA ILE A 270 16.58 20.62 -11.69
C ILE A 270 15.88 19.37 -12.25
N PHE A 271 15.31 18.51 -11.37
CA PHE A 271 14.62 17.30 -11.81
C PHE A 271 13.40 17.61 -12.67
N THR A 272 12.61 18.62 -12.30
CA THR A 272 11.46 19.09 -13.08
C THR A 272 11.88 19.48 -14.50
N LYS A 273 12.94 20.29 -14.65
CA LYS A 273 13.47 20.70 -15.93
C LYS A 273 13.93 19.52 -16.78
N MET A 274 14.53 18.51 -16.15
CA MET A 274 14.98 17.30 -16.83
C MET A 274 13.81 16.45 -17.32
N ILE A 275 12.79 16.22 -16.47
CA ILE A 275 11.60 15.43 -16.83
C ILE A 275 10.82 16.10 -17.96
N LEU A 276 10.78 17.43 -18.00
CA LEU A 276 10.11 18.19 -19.05
C LEU A 276 10.89 18.22 -20.39
N ARG A 277 12.22 18.02 -20.37
CA ARG A 277 13.01 17.81 -21.59
C ARG A 277 12.80 16.37 -22.05
N ASP A 278 12.32 16.18 -23.29
CA ASP A 278 12.00 14.86 -23.87
C ASP A 278 13.27 14.02 -24.24
N GLN A 279 14.29 13.98 -23.38
CA GLN A 279 15.48 13.17 -23.60
C GLN A 279 15.37 11.87 -22.80
N ASP A 280 15.41 10.72 -23.46
CA ASP A 280 15.31 9.40 -22.83
C ASP A 280 16.46 9.09 -21.85
N HIS A 281 17.63 9.70 -22.05
CA HIS A 281 18.78 9.51 -21.18
C HIS A 281 18.68 10.39 -19.93
N GLY A 282 18.49 9.75 -18.77
CA GLY A 282 18.43 10.41 -17.45
C GLY A 282 17.04 10.51 -16.81
N THR A 283 15.98 10.10 -17.50
CA THR A 283 14.60 10.12 -16.97
C THR A 283 14.50 9.32 -15.67
N GLN A 284 15.16 8.17 -15.58
CA GLN A 284 15.15 7.33 -14.37
C GLN A 284 15.71 8.08 -13.15
N HIS A 285 16.88 8.70 -13.26
CA HIS A 285 17.50 9.44 -12.17
C HIS A 285 16.70 10.68 -11.78
N SER A 286 16.11 11.37 -12.75
CA SER A 286 15.26 12.53 -12.47
C SER A 286 14.00 12.17 -11.72
N VAL A 287 13.35 11.05 -12.11
CA VAL A 287 12.17 10.52 -11.41
C VAL A 287 12.56 10.04 -10.01
N GLU A 288 13.71 9.39 -9.86
CA GLU A 288 14.21 8.96 -8.56
C GLU A 288 14.48 10.17 -7.65
N GLY A 289 15.21 11.18 -8.15
CA GLY A 289 15.50 12.38 -7.38
C GLY A 289 14.24 13.15 -6.97
N LEU A 290 13.28 13.29 -7.89
CA LEU A 290 11.99 13.93 -7.60
C LEU A 290 11.15 13.10 -6.60
N ALA A 291 11.26 11.76 -6.61
CA ALA A 291 10.58 10.92 -5.63
C ALA A 291 11.08 11.20 -4.20
N TYR A 292 12.37 11.41 -4.01
CA TYR A 292 12.92 11.83 -2.71
C TYR A 292 12.57 13.28 -2.39
N ALA A 293 12.70 14.20 -3.34
CA ALA A 293 12.36 15.61 -3.12
C ALA A 293 10.89 15.80 -2.74
N SER A 294 9.98 15.00 -3.33
CA SER A 294 8.54 15.04 -3.05
C SER A 294 8.15 14.56 -1.64
N LEU A 295 9.08 14.11 -0.81
CA LEU A 295 8.83 13.91 0.62
C LEU A 295 8.61 15.25 1.34
N GLN A 296 9.16 16.35 0.82
CA GLN A 296 8.98 17.68 1.38
C GLN A 296 7.64 18.29 0.94
N PRO A 297 6.84 18.86 1.87
CA PRO A 297 5.52 19.42 1.56
C PRO A 297 5.55 20.53 0.52
N SER A 298 6.51 21.43 0.58
CA SER A 298 6.66 22.53 -0.40
C SER A 298 6.91 22.03 -1.83
N VAL A 299 7.63 20.91 -1.99
CA VAL A 299 7.86 20.28 -3.30
C VAL A 299 6.58 19.63 -3.82
N LYS A 300 5.78 19.01 -2.95
CA LYS A 300 4.46 18.45 -3.33
C LYS A 300 3.56 19.53 -3.95
N GLU A 301 3.47 20.69 -3.31
CA GLU A 301 2.70 21.82 -3.81
C GLU A 301 3.25 22.34 -5.15
N SER A 302 4.57 22.43 -5.29
CA SER A 302 5.22 22.83 -6.54
C SER A 302 4.90 21.87 -7.70
N ILE A 303 4.89 20.55 -7.45
CA ILE A 303 4.55 19.55 -8.46
C ILE A 303 3.10 19.70 -8.92
N ILE A 304 2.17 19.92 -8.00
CA ILE A 304 0.73 20.08 -8.32
C ILE A 304 0.46 21.39 -9.04
N ALA A 305 1.16 22.46 -8.70
CA ALA A 305 1.03 23.75 -9.38
C ALA A 305 1.46 23.70 -10.86
N ASP A 306 2.40 22.83 -11.22
CA ASP A 306 2.81 22.62 -12.61
C ASP A 306 2.04 21.46 -13.26
N THR A 307 0.91 21.78 -13.88
CA THR A 307 0.06 20.80 -14.56
C THR A 307 0.78 20.06 -15.70
N ARG A 308 1.76 20.70 -16.37
CA ARG A 308 2.54 20.06 -17.44
C ARG A 308 3.45 19.00 -16.89
N LEU A 309 4.11 19.26 -15.74
CA LEU A 309 4.91 18.28 -15.04
C LEU A 309 4.07 17.09 -14.61
N LEU A 310 2.89 17.34 -14.01
CA LEU A 310 1.99 16.29 -13.54
C LEU A 310 1.55 15.36 -14.68
N HIS A 311 1.11 15.93 -15.83
CA HIS A 311 0.76 15.13 -17.01
C HIS A 311 1.98 14.39 -17.60
N LYS A 312 3.16 15.00 -17.56
CA LYS A 312 4.39 14.35 -18.04
C LYS A 312 4.76 13.17 -17.15
N LEU A 313 4.61 13.26 -15.82
CA LEU A 313 4.81 12.15 -14.89
C LEU A 313 3.83 10.99 -15.15
N VAL A 314 2.55 11.29 -15.40
CA VAL A 314 1.55 10.28 -15.80
C VAL A 314 1.95 9.62 -17.12
N LYS A 315 2.39 10.40 -18.12
CA LYS A 315 2.88 9.87 -19.40
C LYS A 315 4.14 9.01 -19.21
N THR A 316 5.09 9.46 -18.38
CA THR A 316 6.31 8.69 -18.07
C THR A 316 5.94 7.35 -17.43
N LEU A 317 5.02 7.33 -16.46
CA LEU A 317 4.52 6.08 -15.88
C LEU A 317 3.84 5.20 -16.95
N THR A 318 3.05 5.78 -17.85
CA THR A 318 2.36 5.02 -18.92
C THR A 318 3.34 4.29 -19.85
N LEU A 319 4.47 4.93 -20.15
CA LEU A 319 5.48 4.38 -21.06
C LEU A 319 6.50 3.47 -20.36
N ALA A 320 6.64 3.59 -19.05
CA ALA A 320 7.61 2.82 -18.29
C ALA A 320 7.24 1.32 -18.28
N PRO A 321 8.22 0.42 -18.48
CA PRO A 321 7.98 -1.02 -18.35
C PRO A 321 7.52 -1.39 -16.95
N PRO A 322 6.56 -2.32 -16.78
CA PRO A 322 6.20 -2.84 -15.46
C PRO A 322 7.43 -3.34 -14.69
N ARG A 323 7.47 -3.10 -13.40
CA ARG A 323 8.59 -3.48 -12.49
C ARG A 323 9.92 -2.73 -12.75
N SER A 324 9.94 -1.70 -13.59
CA SER A 324 11.16 -0.89 -13.80
C SER A 324 11.38 0.08 -12.62
N PRO A 325 12.63 0.53 -12.39
CA PRO A 325 12.90 1.57 -11.40
C PRO A 325 12.13 2.87 -11.65
N THR A 326 11.93 3.24 -12.92
CA THR A 326 11.13 4.40 -13.31
C THR A 326 9.67 4.26 -12.88
N THR A 327 9.07 3.06 -13.07
CA THR A 327 7.71 2.78 -12.59
C THR A 327 7.62 2.94 -11.08
N TYR A 328 8.58 2.37 -10.34
CA TYR A 328 8.60 2.45 -8.89
C TYR A 328 8.79 3.90 -8.40
N GLY A 329 9.72 4.64 -9.00
CA GLY A 329 9.95 6.06 -8.68
C GLY A 329 8.73 6.94 -8.96
N ALA A 330 8.08 6.78 -10.12
CA ALA A 330 6.86 7.52 -10.46
C ALA A 330 5.70 7.20 -9.49
N LEU A 331 5.48 5.91 -9.16
CA LEU A 331 4.49 5.52 -8.16
C LEU A 331 4.80 6.12 -6.78
N SER A 332 6.08 6.20 -6.40
CA SER A 332 6.50 6.83 -5.15
C SER A 332 6.18 8.32 -5.12
N ILE A 333 6.37 9.05 -6.22
CA ILE A 333 5.97 10.46 -6.32
C ILE A 333 4.46 10.58 -6.09
N PHE A 334 3.63 9.82 -6.81
CA PHE A 334 2.18 9.88 -6.66
C PHE A 334 1.71 9.48 -5.26
N LEU A 335 2.37 8.49 -4.64
CA LEU A 335 2.11 8.14 -3.23
C LEU A 335 2.41 9.31 -2.30
N ASN A 336 3.57 9.98 -2.46
CA ASN A 336 3.95 11.12 -1.62
C ASN A 336 2.96 12.28 -1.78
N LEU A 337 2.47 12.53 -3.00
CA LEU A 337 1.46 13.57 -3.28
C LEU A 337 0.12 13.29 -2.59
N THR A 338 -0.30 12.02 -2.54
CA THR A 338 -1.64 11.63 -2.08
C THR A 338 -1.69 11.16 -0.63
N ARG A 339 -0.55 11.04 0.04
CA ARG A 339 -0.46 10.45 1.37
C ARG A 339 -1.05 11.37 2.44
N TYR A 340 -2.10 10.91 3.12
CA TYR A 340 -2.63 11.51 4.34
C TYR A 340 -1.73 11.21 5.53
N ARG A 341 -1.72 12.11 6.50
CA ARG A 341 -1.06 11.85 7.79
C ARG A 341 -1.79 10.75 8.56
N PRO A 342 -1.07 9.90 9.30
CA PRO A 342 -1.72 8.97 10.23
C PRO A 342 -2.54 9.78 11.24
N ARG A 343 -3.79 9.37 11.46
CA ARG A 343 -4.61 9.94 12.52
C ARG A 343 -4.08 9.41 13.85
N LEU A 344 -3.56 10.31 14.65
CA LEU A 344 -3.15 10.00 16.01
C LEU A 344 -4.38 9.95 16.91
N THR A 345 -4.42 9.01 17.83
CA THR A 345 -5.41 9.00 18.90
C THR A 345 -5.16 10.14 19.89
N ASP A 346 -6.16 10.47 20.71
CA ASP A 346 -6.01 11.47 21.76
C ASP A 346 -4.88 11.10 22.74
N GLU A 347 -4.69 9.81 23.00
CA GLU A 347 -3.62 9.31 23.87
C GLU A 347 -2.24 9.46 23.21
N GLU A 348 -2.10 9.08 21.93
CA GLU A 348 -0.87 9.29 21.15
C GLU A 348 -0.54 10.78 21.02
N THR A 349 -1.56 11.60 20.81
CA THR A 349 -1.39 13.06 20.75
C THR A 349 -0.88 13.60 22.07
N LYS A 350 -1.48 13.20 23.20
CA LYS A 350 -1.01 13.56 24.56
C LYS A 350 0.38 13.01 24.85
N MET A 351 0.65 11.75 24.44
CA MET A 351 1.96 11.13 24.62
C MET A 351 3.04 11.89 23.82
N ASN A 352 2.74 12.26 22.57
CA ASN A 352 3.65 13.04 21.74
C ASN A 352 3.87 14.44 22.30
N GLN A 353 2.82 15.08 22.85
CA GLN A 353 2.94 16.35 23.57
C GLN A 353 3.82 16.23 24.83
N LEU A 354 3.65 15.16 25.61
CA LEU A 354 4.47 14.89 26.80
C LEU A 354 5.93 14.61 26.43
N LYS A 355 6.18 13.82 25.39
CA LYS A 355 7.53 13.56 24.85
C LYS A 355 8.19 14.85 24.35
N ALA A 356 7.46 15.71 23.66
CA ALA A 356 7.95 17.00 23.21
C ALA A 356 8.24 17.96 24.40
N TYR A 357 7.44 17.91 25.44
CA TYR A 357 7.68 18.70 26.66
C TYR A 357 8.87 18.17 27.48
N ALA A 358 9.05 16.86 27.54
CA ALA A 358 10.18 16.21 28.19
C ALA A 358 11.52 16.44 27.45
N ASN A 359 11.46 16.53 26.12
CA ASN A 359 12.60 16.79 25.24
C ASN A 359 12.70 18.29 24.93
N ALA A 360 12.65 19.15 25.94
CA ALA A 360 12.55 20.63 25.86
C ALA A 360 13.63 21.34 25.01
N THR A 361 14.57 20.61 24.43
CA THR A 361 15.59 21.10 23.49
C THR A 361 15.25 20.91 22.01
N ASP A 362 14.37 19.96 21.68
CA ASP A 362 13.87 19.75 20.29
C ASP A 362 12.35 19.99 20.34
N GLY A 363 11.88 21.13 19.85
CA GLY A 363 10.47 21.49 19.78
C GLY A 363 9.61 20.38 19.19
N LEU A 364 8.29 20.41 19.42
CA LEU A 364 7.28 19.56 18.78
C LEU A 364 7.69 19.30 17.34
N PRO A 365 7.57 18.05 16.83
CA PRO A 365 7.75 17.84 15.40
C PRO A 365 6.84 18.83 14.68
N TYR A 366 7.47 19.77 13.97
CA TYR A 366 6.76 20.83 13.25
C TYR A 366 5.86 20.14 12.22
N LEU A 367 4.57 20.22 12.46
CA LEU A 367 3.57 19.73 11.52
C LEU A 367 3.43 20.80 10.44
N ASP A 368 4.03 20.56 9.27
CA ASP A 368 3.95 21.49 8.16
C ASP A 368 2.48 21.65 7.72
N PRO A 369 1.93 22.88 7.71
CA PRO A 369 0.54 23.13 7.31
C PRO A 369 0.21 22.60 5.92
N LEU A 370 1.18 22.57 4.99
CA LEU A 370 1.01 22.07 3.63
C LEU A 370 0.73 20.55 3.54
N ASP A 371 0.83 19.82 4.64
CA ASP A 371 0.50 18.38 4.70
C ASP A 371 -0.79 18.11 5.50
N ASP A 372 -1.65 19.10 5.70
CA ASP A 372 -2.97 18.89 6.28
C ASP A 372 -3.93 18.17 5.32
N ASP A 373 -5.05 17.69 5.83
CA ASP A 373 -6.02 16.92 5.05
C ASP A 373 -6.62 17.73 3.88
N GLU A 374 -6.71 19.06 3.98
CA GLU A 374 -7.24 19.92 2.92
C GLU A 374 -6.28 20.00 1.73
N HIS A 375 -4.99 20.25 1.98
CA HIS A 375 -3.96 20.24 0.93
C HIS A 375 -3.84 18.87 0.28
N VAL A 376 -3.87 17.78 1.07
CA VAL A 376 -3.85 16.42 0.51
C VAL A 376 -5.08 16.15 -0.36
N CYS A 377 -6.26 16.61 0.04
CA CYS A 377 -7.48 16.47 -0.75
C CYS A 377 -7.36 17.17 -2.12
N VAL A 378 -6.83 18.40 -2.14
CA VAL A 378 -6.56 19.16 -3.38
C VAL A 378 -5.56 18.40 -4.26
N ARG A 379 -4.48 17.89 -3.70
CA ARG A 379 -3.49 17.08 -4.43
C ARG A 379 -4.11 15.79 -4.99
N CYS A 380 -4.95 15.10 -4.22
CA CYS A 380 -5.68 13.91 -4.68
C CYS A 380 -6.58 14.23 -5.87
N GLN A 381 -7.30 15.35 -5.85
CA GLN A 381 -8.13 15.80 -6.97
C GLN A 381 -7.28 16.07 -8.21
N ALA A 382 -6.18 16.82 -8.08
CA ALA A 382 -5.29 17.14 -9.21
C ALA A 382 -4.65 15.89 -9.83
N VAL A 383 -4.22 14.93 -9.01
CA VAL A 383 -3.66 13.64 -9.46
C VAL A 383 -4.72 12.82 -10.20
N PHE A 384 -5.96 12.81 -9.70
CA PHE A 384 -7.09 12.15 -10.37
C PHE A 384 -7.38 12.79 -11.73
N ASP A 385 -7.46 14.11 -11.79
CA ASP A 385 -7.76 14.89 -13.01
C ASP A 385 -6.66 14.76 -14.07
N ALA A 386 -5.42 14.53 -13.65
CA ALA A 386 -4.31 14.24 -14.55
C ALA A 386 -4.41 12.85 -15.23
N GLY A 387 -5.42 12.03 -14.89
CA GLY A 387 -5.69 10.75 -15.55
C GLY A 387 -4.83 9.59 -15.02
N LEU A 388 -4.40 9.62 -13.77
CA LEU A 388 -3.54 8.58 -13.21
C LEU A 388 -4.24 7.21 -13.10
N VAL A 389 -5.54 7.16 -12.74
CA VAL A 389 -6.22 5.90 -12.38
C VAL A 389 -6.21 4.84 -13.48
N PRO A 390 -6.51 5.14 -14.78
CA PRO A 390 -6.41 4.15 -15.85
C PRO A 390 -4.99 3.58 -16.03
N VAL A 391 -3.96 4.38 -15.75
CA VAL A 391 -2.57 3.96 -15.81
C VAL A 391 -2.26 2.99 -14.69
N LEU A 392 -2.72 3.27 -13.45
CA LEU A 392 -2.61 2.35 -12.32
C LEU A 392 -3.31 1.01 -12.60
N VAL A 393 -4.49 1.04 -13.21
CA VAL A 393 -5.21 -0.19 -13.62
C VAL A 393 -4.41 -1.01 -14.62
N THR A 394 -3.68 -0.37 -15.50
CA THR A 394 -2.83 -1.07 -16.48
C THR A 394 -1.61 -1.68 -15.81
N HIS A 395 -0.90 -0.93 -14.97
CA HIS A 395 0.29 -1.39 -14.25
C HIS A 395 -0.01 -2.48 -13.22
N SER A 396 -1.20 -2.48 -12.62
CA SER A 396 -1.58 -3.50 -11.63
C SER A 396 -1.61 -4.92 -12.19
N LYS A 397 -1.82 -5.10 -13.51
CA LYS A 397 -1.91 -6.44 -14.14
C LYS A 397 -0.60 -7.22 -14.11
N ASN A 398 0.53 -6.51 -14.20
CA ASN A 398 1.87 -7.10 -14.26
C ASN A 398 2.80 -6.55 -13.17
N GLY A 399 2.25 -5.93 -12.14
CA GLY A 399 3.00 -5.33 -11.04
C GLY A 399 3.73 -6.37 -10.18
N SER A 400 4.81 -5.93 -9.54
CA SER A 400 5.41 -6.67 -8.42
C SER A 400 4.55 -6.47 -7.17
N PRO A 401 4.65 -7.33 -6.12
CA PRO A 401 3.97 -7.08 -4.85
C PRO A 401 4.23 -5.67 -4.30
N ALA A 402 5.48 -5.20 -4.38
CA ALA A 402 5.85 -3.86 -3.92
C ALA A 402 5.16 -2.74 -4.72
N SER A 403 5.10 -2.85 -6.07
CA SER A 403 4.39 -1.86 -6.89
C SER A 403 2.87 -1.92 -6.68
N LEU A 404 2.30 -3.12 -6.45
CA LEU A 404 0.89 -3.27 -6.11
C LEU A 404 0.54 -2.59 -4.78
N SER A 405 1.40 -2.72 -3.76
CA SER A 405 1.21 -2.03 -2.47
C SER A 405 1.20 -0.51 -2.63
N LEU A 406 2.08 0.06 -3.49
CA LEU A 406 2.06 1.49 -3.81
C LEU A 406 0.77 1.90 -4.53
N ILE A 407 0.36 1.13 -5.55
CA ILE A 407 -0.87 1.38 -6.31
C ILE A 407 -2.10 1.35 -5.39
N VAL A 408 -2.20 0.34 -4.53
CA VAL A 408 -3.28 0.22 -3.54
C VAL A 408 -3.29 1.41 -2.59
N SER A 409 -2.13 1.84 -2.09
CA SER A 409 -2.02 2.98 -1.18
C SER A 409 -2.48 4.28 -1.84
N ILE A 410 -2.16 4.50 -3.13
CA ILE A 410 -2.63 5.66 -3.90
C ILE A 410 -4.16 5.61 -4.06
N ILE A 411 -4.73 4.49 -4.49
CA ILE A 411 -6.19 4.34 -4.64
C ILE A 411 -6.90 4.49 -3.29
N HIS A 412 -6.33 3.93 -2.21
CA HIS A 412 -6.86 4.09 -0.86
C HIS A 412 -6.93 5.56 -0.44
N ALA A 413 -5.89 6.34 -0.74
CA ALA A 413 -5.85 7.77 -0.46
C ALA A 413 -6.89 8.55 -1.30
N LEU A 414 -6.98 8.30 -2.61
CA LEU A 414 -7.99 8.91 -3.48
C LEU A 414 -9.43 8.60 -3.02
N ALA A 415 -9.69 7.40 -2.50
CA ALA A 415 -11.00 6.97 -2.03
C ALA A 415 -11.45 7.65 -0.71
N VAL A 416 -10.55 8.38 -0.01
CA VAL A 416 -10.93 9.23 1.15
C VAL A 416 -11.90 10.32 0.69
N THR A 417 -11.62 10.96 -0.44
CA THR A 417 -12.44 12.01 -1.02
C THR A 417 -13.74 11.45 -1.61
N LYS A 418 -14.88 11.81 -1.02
CA LYS A 418 -16.20 11.25 -1.39
C LYS A 418 -16.55 11.47 -2.86
N SER A 419 -16.24 12.66 -3.42
CA SER A 419 -16.52 13.00 -4.82
C SER A 419 -15.78 12.13 -5.83
N LEU A 420 -14.64 11.55 -5.45
CA LEU A 420 -13.83 10.70 -6.32
C LEU A 420 -14.28 9.23 -6.35
N ARG A 421 -15.08 8.76 -5.39
CA ARG A 421 -15.41 7.33 -5.24
C ARG A 421 -16.17 6.76 -6.45
N ALA A 422 -17.18 7.45 -6.93
CA ALA A 422 -17.92 7.02 -8.13
C ALA A 422 -17.05 7.09 -9.41
N PRO A 423 -16.32 8.16 -9.70
CA PRO A 423 -15.34 8.19 -10.78
C PRO A 423 -14.25 7.10 -10.70
N LEU A 424 -13.75 6.78 -9.51
CA LEU A 424 -12.79 5.67 -9.30
C LEU A 424 -13.39 4.33 -9.73
N ALA A 425 -14.64 4.06 -9.33
CA ALA A 425 -15.34 2.84 -9.76
C ALA A 425 -15.49 2.77 -11.28
N GLN A 426 -15.87 3.88 -11.93
CA GLN A 426 -16.02 3.97 -13.39
C GLN A 426 -14.70 3.74 -14.13
N GLN A 427 -13.56 4.18 -13.57
CA GLN A 427 -12.24 4.00 -14.14
C GLN A 427 -11.60 2.63 -13.82
N GLY A 428 -12.34 1.71 -13.17
CA GLY A 428 -11.90 0.34 -12.96
C GLY A 428 -11.15 0.07 -11.66
N ALA A 429 -11.13 1.02 -10.72
CA ALA A 429 -10.45 0.87 -9.44
C ALA A 429 -10.96 -0.35 -8.63
N VAL A 430 -12.25 -0.69 -8.71
CA VAL A 430 -12.80 -1.86 -8.01
C VAL A 430 -12.17 -3.15 -8.51
N LYS A 431 -12.06 -3.35 -9.83
CA LYS A 431 -11.42 -4.54 -10.41
C LYS A 431 -9.93 -4.61 -10.05
N LEU A 432 -9.25 -3.46 -10.06
CA LEU A 432 -7.86 -3.36 -9.62
C LEU A 432 -7.72 -3.81 -8.17
N LEU A 433 -8.53 -3.28 -7.24
CA LEU A 433 -8.45 -3.57 -5.82
C LEU A 433 -8.72 -5.05 -5.52
N LEU A 434 -9.71 -5.66 -6.18
CA LEU A 434 -10.03 -7.09 -6.07
C LEU A 434 -8.84 -7.96 -6.54
N ALA A 435 -8.27 -7.64 -7.70
CA ALA A 435 -7.11 -8.35 -8.22
C ALA A 435 -5.88 -8.17 -7.34
N ALA A 436 -5.59 -6.94 -6.90
CA ALA A 436 -4.46 -6.64 -6.02
C ALA A 436 -4.59 -7.37 -4.68
N TRP A 437 -5.78 -7.38 -4.05
CA TRP A 437 -6.02 -8.09 -2.80
C TRP A 437 -5.76 -9.58 -2.91
N ALA A 438 -6.07 -10.20 -4.06
CA ALA A 438 -5.80 -11.60 -4.32
C ALA A 438 -4.31 -11.89 -4.59
N MET A 439 -3.58 -10.95 -5.21
CA MET A 439 -2.18 -11.11 -5.60
C MET A 439 -1.18 -10.74 -4.49
N ILE A 440 -1.54 -9.82 -3.60
CA ILE A 440 -0.71 -9.41 -2.46
C ILE A 440 -0.60 -10.59 -1.48
N PRO A 441 0.63 -10.98 -1.09
CA PRO A 441 0.82 -12.07 -0.14
C PRO A 441 0.06 -11.86 1.18
N SER A 442 -0.41 -12.94 1.79
CA SER A 442 -1.08 -12.87 3.10
C SER A 442 -0.17 -12.35 4.23
N THR A 443 1.13 -12.40 4.04
CA THR A 443 2.13 -11.84 4.95
C THR A 443 2.17 -10.30 4.91
N ASP A 444 1.74 -9.67 3.82
CA ASP A 444 1.57 -8.22 3.72
C ASP A 444 0.12 -7.83 4.07
N GLU A 445 -0.24 -8.08 5.33
CA GLU A 445 -1.57 -7.74 5.85
C GLU A 445 -1.91 -6.25 5.73
N PRO A 446 -0.99 -5.29 6.00
CA PRO A 446 -1.29 -3.87 5.88
C PRO A 446 -1.79 -3.47 4.48
N SER A 447 -1.12 -3.91 3.42
CA SER A 447 -1.52 -3.61 2.04
C SER A 447 -2.86 -4.26 1.68
N ARG A 448 -3.12 -5.49 2.15
CA ARG A 448 -4.43 -6.15 1.97
C ARG A 448 -5.54 -5.42 2.68
N ARG A 449 -5.33 -4.95 3.92
CA ARG A 449 -6.32 -4.15 4.66
C ARG A 449 -6.60 -2.81 3.95
N MET A 450 -5.57 -2.12 3.47
CA MET A 450 -5.74 -0.89 2.67
C MET A 450 -6.57 -1.15 1.40
N ALA A 451 -6.32 -2.26 0.69
CA ALA A 451 -7.10 -2.63 -0.49
C ALA A 451 -8.58 -2.88 -0.14
N ALA A 452 -8.86 -3.62 0.93
CA ALA A 452 -10.19 -3.89 1.41
C ALA A 452 -10.91 -2.61 1.86
N GLN A 453 -10.23 -1.72 2.56
CA GLN A 453 -10.79 -0.45 3.02
C GLN A 453 -11.07 0.52 1.85
N ALA A 454 -10.17 0.61 0.87
CA ALA A 454 -10.42 1.39 -0.35
C ALA A 454 -11.64 0.87 -1.11
N LEU A 455 -11.78 -0.45 -1.22
CA LEU A 455 -12.94 -1.11 -1.81
C LEU A 455 -14.22 -0.75 -1.03
N ALA A 456 -14.20 -0.82 0.30
CA ALA A 456 -15.32 -0.45 1.15
C ALA A 456 -15.76 0.99 0.91
N ARG A 457 -14.82 1.96 0.93
CA ARG A 457 -15.09 3.38 0.67
C ARG A 457 -15.77 3.65 -0.66
N ILE A 458 -15.31 2.97 -1.72
CA ILE A 458 -15.91 3.09 -3.04
C ILE A 458 -17.34 2.50 -3.03
N LEU A 459 -17.52 1.32 -2.47
CA LEU A 459 -18.81 0.60 -2.50
C LEU A 459 -19.87 1.24 -1.61
N ILE A 460 -19.52 1.94 -0.54
CA ILE A 460 -20.48 2.71 0.27
C ILE A 460 -21.20 3.77 -0.58
N SER A 461 -20.50 4.39 -1.52
CA SER A 461 -20.96 5.59 -2.24
C SER A 461 -21.41 5.29 -3.67
N THR A 462 -21.44 4.04 -4.10
CA THR A 462 -21.74 3.63 -5.48
C THR A 462 -22.86 2.61 -5.53
N ASN A 463 -23.61 2.59 -6.63
CA ASN A 463 -24.62 1.54 -6.85
C ASN A 463 -23.93 0.24 -7.27
N PRO A 464 -24.01 -0.84 -6.46
CA PRO A 464 -23.35 -2.11 -6.75
C PRO A 464 -23.77 -2.72 -8.10
N ALA A 465 -25.02 -2.58 -8.52
CA ALA A 465 -25.50 -3.09 -9.81
C ALA A 465 -24.76 -2.46 -11.00
N LEU A 466 -24.36 -1.18 -10.88
CA LEU A 466 -23.57 -0.50 -11.91
C LEU A 466 -22.09 -0.90 -11.84
N VAL A 467 -21.55 -1.04 -10.63
CA VAL A 467 -20.14 -1.36 -10.42
C VAL A 467 -19.78 -2.77 -10.88
N PHE A 468 -20.64 -3.75 -10.58
CA PHE A 468 -20.40 -5.16 -10.87
C PHE A 468 -21.05 -5.62 -12.18
N GLY A 469 -21.91 -4.81 -12.79
CA GLY A 469 -22.57 -5.08 -14.07
C GLY A 469 -21.72 -4.71 -15.29
N GLY A 470 -22.38 -4.59 -16.44
CA GLY A 470 -21.78 -4.17 -17.71
C GLY A 470 -21.29 -5.33 -18.58
N ASN A 471 -20.57 -5.00 -19.68
CA ASN A 471 -20.16 -5.98 -20.71
C ASN A 471 -19.16 -7.05 -20.23
N ARG A 472 -18.46 -6.80 -19.10
CA ARG A 472 -17.56 -7.76 -18.45
C ARG A 472 -17.85 -7.73 -16.95
N PRO A 473 -18.93 -8.40 -16.51
CA PRO A 473 -19.34 -8.38 -15.12
C PRO A 473 -18.26 -9.01 -14.24
N THR A 474 -18.09 -8.42 -13.07
CA THR A 474 -17.26 -8.99 -11.99
C THR A 474 -18.23 -9.62 -10.98
N PRO A 475 -18.03 -10.83 -10.49
CA PRO A 475 -18.91 -11.41 -9.49
C PRO A 475 -18.92 -10.54 -8.21
N ILE A 476 -20.10 -10.17 -7.72
CA ILE A 476 -20.27 -9.40 -6.47
C ILE A 476 -19.61 -10.14 -5.31
N ASN A 477 -19.73 -11.45 -5.28
CA ASN A 477 -19.16 -12.32 -4.26
C ASN A 477 -17.62 -12.18 -4.13
N ALA A 478 -16.92 -11.69 -5.18
CA ALA A 478 -15.49 -11.41 -5.11
C ALA A 478 -15.14 -10.30 -4.09
N ALA A 479 -16.09 -9.39 -3.79
CA ALA A 479 -15.89 -8.32 -2.83
C ALA A 479 -16.11 -8.75 -1.36
N ILE A 480 -16.84 -9.84 -1.12
CA ILE A 480 -17.26 -10.23 0.23
C ILE A 480 -16.07 -10.63 1.10
N ARG A 481 -15.13 -11.44 0.57
CA ARG A 481 -13.94 -11.84 1.35
C ARG A 481 -13.03 -10.68 1.72
N PRO A 482 -12.65 -9.77 0.80
CA PRO A 482 -11.90 -8.57 1.17
C PRO A 482 -12.61 -7.74 2.24
N LEU A 483 -13.92 -7.46 2.07
CA LEU A 483 -14.69 -6.69 3.03
C LEU A 483 -14.79 -7.41 4.38
N GLY A 484 -15.10 -8.70 4.38
CA GLY A 484 -15.17 -9.53 5.58
C GLY A 484 -13.88 -9.53 6.39
N SER A 485 -12.72 -9.49 5.72
CA SER A 485 -11.41 -9.50 6.39
C SER A 485 -11.13 -8.27 7.27
N ILE A 486 -11.93 -7.22 7.17
CA ILE A 486 -11.78 -5.98 7.95
C ILE A 486 -13.01 -5.66 8.81
N VAL A 487 -14.02 -6.56 8.87
CA VAL A 487 -15.16 -6.43 9.80
C VAL A 487 -14.69 -6.59 11.24
N ALA A 488 -13.84 -7.59 11.51
CA ALA A 488 -13.19 -7.71 12.81
C ALA A 488 -12.12 -6.62 12.98
N PRO A 489 -12.10 -5.92 14.13
CA PRO A 489 -11.03 -4.99 14.45
C PRO A 489 -9.67 -5.69 14.49
N HIS A 490 -8.60 -4.97 14.14
CA HIS A 490 -7.26 -5.54 14.17
C HIS A 490 -6.84 -5.92 15.59
N ALA A 491 -6.51 -7.20 15.81
CA ALA A 491 -6.27 -7.74 17.14
C ALA A 491 -4.97 -7.20 17.80
N THR A 492 -4.00 -6.80 17.00
CA THR A 492 -2.68 -6.35 17.48
C THR A 492 -2.49 -4.83 17.46
N ALA A 493 -3.49 -4.07 17.03
CA ALA A 493 -3.42 -2.62 17.06
C ALA A 493 -3.49 -2.14 18.52
N GLU A 494 -2.49 -1.38 18.97
CA GLU A 494 -2.47 -0.76 20.32
C GLU A 494 -3.68 0.15 20.52
N THR A 495 -4.19 0.74 19.44
CA THR A 495 -5.41 1.54 19.41
C THR A 495 -6.41 0.91 18.43
N ARG A 496 -7.63 0.64 18.90
CA ARG A 496 -8.70 0.09 18.05
C ARG A 496 -9.21 1.15 17.07
N ASP A 497 -8.63 1.17 15.85
CA ASP A 497 -9.24 1.91 14.74
C ASP A 497 -10.46 1.13 14.22
N LEU A 498 -11.65 1.60 14.53
CA LEU A 498 -12.92 1.01 14.13
C LEU A 498 -13.45 1.55 12.79
N LEU A 499 -12.73 2.52 12.16
CA LEU A 499 -13.17 3.08 10.89
C LEU A 499 -13.22 2.03 9.75
N PRO A 500 -12.21 1.15 9.58
CA PRO A 500 -12.30 0.09 8.57
C PRO A 500 -13.47 -0.87 8.81
N THR A 501 -13.74 -1.22 10.06
CA THR A 501 -14.88 -2.06 10.46
C THR A 501 -16.22 -1.42 10.09
N PHE A 502 -16.39 -0.14 10.43
CA PHE A 502 -17.58 0.62 10.07
C PHE A 502 -17.76 0.72 8.55
N GLU A 503 -16.70 1.08 7.83
CA GLU A 503 -16.73 1.19 6.37
C GLU A 503 -17.05 -0.17 5.70
N ALA A 504 -16.52 -1.28 6.22
CA ALA A 504 -16.83 -2.63 5.72
C ALA A 504 -18.29 -3.02 5.91
N LEU A 505 -18.84 -2.79 7.12
CA LEU A 505 -20.25 -3.06 7.42
C LEU A 505 -21.19 -2.26 6.50
N MET A 506 -20.92 -0.98 6.31
CA MET A 506 -21.69 -0.12 5.39
C MET A 506 -21.62 -0.61 3.93
N ALA A 507 -20.43 -1.04 3.47
CA ALA A 507 -20.27 -1.59 2.14
C ALA A 507 -21.01 -2.92 1.97
N LEU A 508 -20.94 -3.82 2.95
CA LEU A 508 -21.67 -5.09 2.95
C LEU A 508 -23.19 -4.84 3.00
N THR A 509 -23.64 -3.84 3.75
CA THR A 509 -25.07 -3.42 3.81
C THR A 509 -25.55 -2.98 2.43
N ASN A 510 -24.72 -2.19 1.71
CA ASN A 510 -25.05 -1.77 0.35
C ASN A 510 -25.08 -2.95 -0.63
N LEU A 511 -24.17 -3.92 -0.52
CA LEU A 511 -24.23 -5.15 -1.32
C LEU A 511 -25.47 -5.99 -0.98
N ALA A 512 -25.81 -6.14 0.30
CA ALA A 512 -26.96 -6.92 0.77
C ALA A 512 -28.30 -6.28 0.41
N SER A 513 -28.33 -4.96 0.08
CA SER A 513 -29.54 -4.24 -0.34
C SER A 513 -30.03 -4.62 -1.74
N LEU A 514 -29.16 -5.24 -2.54
CA LEU A 514 -29.58 -5.76 -3.84
C LEU A 514 -30.57 -6.91 -3.67
N ASP A 515 -31.46 -7.04 -4.66
CA ASP A 515 -32.37 -8.20 -4.74
C ASP A 515 -31.62 -9.44 -5.27
N ASP A 516 -30.62 -9.87 -4.50
CA ASP A 516 -29.75 -11.01 -4.80
C ASP A 516 -29.54 -11.86 -3.54
N GLU A 517 -30.29 -12.97 -3.47
CA GLU A 517 -30.24 -13.90 -2.36
C GLU A 517 -28.84 -14.54 -2.20
N GLU A 518 -28.16 -14.83 -3.32
CA GLU A 518 -26.84 -15.47 -3.31
C GLU A 518 -25.79 -14.57 -2.67
N THR A 519 -25.85 -13.27 -2.91
CA THR A 519 -24.99 -12.28 -2.23
C THR A 519 -25.21 -12.27 -0.73
N ARG A 520 -26.49 -12.24 -0.27
CA ARG A 520 -26.84 -12.27 1.15
C ARG A 520 -26.37 -13.59 1.81
N ARG A 521 -26.61 -14.74 1.16
CA ARG A 521 -26.13 -16.07 1.58
C ARG A 521 -24.61 -16.10 1.75
N SER A 522 -23.89 -15.56 0.77
CA SER A 522 -22.43 -15.52 0.79
C SER A 522 -21.90 -14.62 1.93
N ILE A 523 -22.54 -13.49 2.19
CA ILE A 523 -22.18 -12.60 3.33
C ILE A 523 -22.40 -13.35 4.65
N ILE A 524 -23.55 -14.00 4.82
CA ILE A 524 -23.84 -14.79 6.03
C ILE A 524 -22.78 -15.88 6.22
N LYS A 525 -22.49 -16.65 5.19
CA LYS A 525 -21.55 -17.76 5.27
C LYS A 525 -20.13 -17.33 5.63
N LEU A 526 -19.69 -16.18 5.15
CA LEU A 526 -18.29 -15.74 5.26
C LEU A 526 -18.04 -14.76 6.41
N CYS A 527 -19.05 -13.98 6.80
CA CYS A 527 -18.84 -12.83 7.69
C CYS A 527 -19.72 -12.88 8.95
N TRP A 528 -20.67 -13.81 9.07
CA TRP A 528 -21.65 -13.78 10.16
C TRP A 528 -21.04 -13.71 11.57
N PRO A 529 -20.03 -14.52 11.94
CA PRO A 529 -19.47 -14.47 13.29
C PRO A 529 -18.96 -13.08 13.67
N ASP A 530 -18.25 -12.43 12.73
CA ASP A 530 -17.69 -11.10 12.94
C ASP A 530 -18.79 -10.03 12.95
N VAL A 531 -19.81 -10.15 12.09
CA VAL A 531 -20.98 -9.24 12.08
C VAL A 531 -21.76 -9.34 13.39
N GLU A 532 -22.02 -10.56 13.88
CA GLU A 532 -22.74 -10.81 15.14
C GLU A 532 -22.03 -10.16 16.34
N GLU A 533 -20.69 -10.23 16.37
CA GLU A 533 -19.90 -9.56 17.40
C GLU A 533 -20.08 -8.03 17.34
N GLN A 534 -20.10 -7.45 16.15
CA GLN A 534 -20.22 -5.99 15.99
C GLN A 534 -21.62 -5.45 16.31
N VAL A 535 -22.66 -6.28 16.32
CA VAL A 535 -24.02 -5.88 16.79
C VAL A 535 -23.98 -5.38 18.23
N MET A 536 -23.07 -5.94 19.05
CA MET A 536 -22.89 -5.58 20.46
C MET A 536 -21.69 -4.65 20.69
N SER A 537 -21.17 -4.01 19.63
CA SER A 537 -20.05 -3.08 19.73
C SER A 537 -20.35 -1.92 20.68
N SER A 538 -19.38 -1.54 21.50
CA SER A 538 -19.46 -0.35 22.35
C SER A 538 -19.50 0.96 21.55
N ASN A 539 -19.07 0.93 20.29
CA ASN A 539 -19.16 2.06 19.37
C ASN A 539 -20.53 2.06 18.68
N GLN A 540 -21.34 3.07 18.97
CA GLN A 540 -22.71 3.17 18.45
C GLN A 540 -22.80 3.17 16.93
N LEU A 541 -21.84 3.78 16.20
CA LEU A 541 -21.84 3.80 14.74
C LEU A 541 -21.59 2.42 14.16
N VAL A 542 -20.68 1.65 14.77
CA VAL A 542 -20.39 0.26 14.37
C VAL A 542 -21.58 -0.64 14.66
N ALA A 543 -22.13 -0.55 15.87
CA ALA A 543 -23.34 -1.32 16.26
C ALA A 543 -24.50 -1.03 15.31
N LYS A 544 -24.77 0.25 15.00
CA LYS A 544 -25.78 0.66 14.04
C LYS A 544 -25.58 0.05 12.66
N ALA A 545 -24.36 0.16 12.09
CA ALA A 545 -24.04 -0.40 10.79
C ALA A 545 -24.20 -1.92 10.74
N ALA A 546 -23.85 -2.62 11.85
CA ALA A 546 -24.04 -4.06 11.97
C ALA A 546 -25.54 -4.44 11.98
N VAL A 547 -26.37 -3.71 12.73
CA VAL A 547 -27.82 -3.96 12.77
C VAL A 547 -28.50 -3.65 11.44
N GLU A 548 -28.07 -2.60 10.75
CA GLU A 548 -28.52 -2.28 9.38
C GLU A 548 -28.20 -3.42 8.41
N LEU A 549 -27.01 -4.00 8.51
CA LEU A 549 -26.64 -5.19 7.73
C LEU A 549 -27.54 -6.37 8.08
N VAL A 550 -27.75 -6.66 9.36
CA VAL A 550 -28.66 -7.74 9.82
C VAL A 550 -30.05 -7.57 9.22
N CYS A 551 -30.60 -6.34 9.22
CA CYS A 551 -31.92 -6.05 8.64
C CYS A 551 -32.01 -6.48 7.15
N ASN A 552 -30.93 -6.31 6.38
CA ASN A 552 -30.89 -6.77 4.99
C ASN A 552 -30.66 -8.29 4.88
N LEU A 553 -29.85 -8.87 5.76
CA LEU A 553 -29.53 -10.30 5.72
C LEU A 553 -30.74 -11.19 6.06
N VAL A 554 -31.63 -10.76 6.94
CA VAL A 554 -32.84 -11.51 7.30
C VAL A 554 -33.90 -11.55 6.18
N GLN A 555 -33.62 -10.91 5.05
CA GLN A 555 -34.43 -11.07 3.83
C GLN A 555 -34.11 -12.38 3.08
N ALA A 556 -33.01 -13.06 3.42
CA ALA A 556 -32.63 -14.35 2.86
C ALA A 556 -33.00 -15.51 3.82
N PRO A 557 -33.34 -16.70 3.30
CA PRO A 557 -33.71 -17.86 4.13
C PRO A 557 -32.64 -18.23 5.16
N GLU A 558 -31.36 -18.13 4.83
CA GLU A 558 -30.26 -18.39 5.75
C GLU A 558 -30.19 -17.35 6.88
N GLY A 559 -30.51 -16.09 6.59
CA GLY A 559 -30.62 -15.05 7.61
C GLY A 559 -31.78 -15.30 8.55
N VAL A 560 -32.93 -15.70 8.02
CA VAL A 560 -34.09 -16.13 8.85
C VAL A 560 -33.72 -17.31 9.73
N ALA A 561 -33.04 -18.32 9.19
CA ALA A 561 -32.65 -19.51 9.95
C ALA A 561 -31.81 -19.20 11.19
N LEU A 562 -30.99 -18.15 11.15
CA LEU A 562 -30.20 -17.71 12.32
C LEU A 562 -31.06 -17.31 13.54
N TYR A 563 -32.30 -16.91 13.30
CA TYR A 563 -33.23 -16.43 14.31
C TYR A 563 -34.43 -17.39 14.57
N ALA A 564 -34.77 -18.23 13.60
CA ALA A 564 -35.96 -19.08 13.61
C ALA A 564 -35.68 -20.58 13.78
N ASP A 565 -34.45 -20.99 14.09
CA ASP A 565 -34.05 -22.40 14.26
C ASP A 565 -34.46 -23.00 15.63
N ALA A 566 -35.16 -22.25 16.45
CA ALA A 566 -35.62 -22.63 17.80
C ALA A 566 -34.50 -22.99 18.79
N THR A 567 -33.24 -22.63 18.51
CA THR A 567 -32.13 -22.85 19.43
C THR A 567 -32.07 -21.78 20.55
N PRO A 568 -31.40 -22.06 21.69
CA PRO A 568 -31.15 -21.05 22.70
C PRO A 568 -30.37 -19.82 22.13
N GLN A 569 -29.51 -20.04 21.14
CA GLN A 569 -28.75 -18.98 20.49
C GLN A 569 -29.66 -18.08 19.66
N ALA A 570 -30.58 -18.64 18.88
CA ALA A 570 -31.58 -17.86 18.14
C ALA A 570 -32.44 -17.03 19.11
N SER A 571 -32.86 -17.61 20.22
CA SER A 571 -33.61 -16.89 21.27
C SER A 571 -32.79 -15.72 21.86
N THR A 572 -31.48 -15.88 22.05
CA THR A 572 -30.59 -14.81 22.50
C THR A 572 -30.49 -13.70 21.46
N ARG A 573 -30.33 -14.04 20.16
CA ARG A 573 -30.31 -13.07 19.04
C ARG A 573 -31.61 -12.25 18.98
N ILE A 574 -32.78 -12.89 19.16
CA ILE A 574 -34.06 -12.19 19.22
C ILE A 574 -34.08 -11.23 20.40
N HIS A 575 -33.54 -11.63 21.56
CA HIS A 575 -33.46 -10.75 22.72
C HIS A 575 -32.62 -9.51 22.45
N ILE A 576 -31.49 -9.67 21.80
CA ILE A 576 -30.61 -8.56 21.39
C ILE A 576 -31.34 -7.62 20.43
N LEU A 577 -32.05 -8.15 19.41
CA LEU A 577 -32.82 -7.32 18.48
C LEU A 577 -33.95 -6.55 19.19
N LEU A 578 -34.65 -7.16 20.14
CA LEU A 578 -35.66 -6.47 20.95
C LEU A 578 -35.06 -5.36 21.81
N ALA A 579 -33.91 -5.60 22.44
CA ALA A 579 -33.21 -4.57 23.21
C ALA A 579 -32.75 -3.41 22.31
N LEU A 580 -32.27 -3.69 21.10
CA LEU A 580 -31.90 -2.69 20.12
C LEU A 580 -33.11 -1.93 19.54
N ALA A 581 -34.27 -2.56 19.45
CA ALA A 581 -35.52 -1.91 19.08
C ALA A 581 -36.06 -0.95 20.17
N ASP A 582 -35.56 -1.05 21.40
CA ASP A 582 -35.86 -0.18 22.55
C ASP A 582 -34.69 0.81 22.86
N ALA A 583 -33.67 0.90 21.98
CA ALA A 583 -32.52 1.76 22.17
C ALA A 583 -32.85 3.26 21.95
N ASP A 584 -31.99 4.16 22.46
CA ASP A 584 -32.18 5.61 22.29
C ASP A 584 -31.96 6.09 20.86
N ASP A 585 -31.03 5.47 20.12
CA ASP A 585 -30.72 5.85 18.74
C ASP A 585 -31.84 5.42 17.78
N THR A 586 -32.46 6.40 17.10
CA THR A 586 -33.56 6.16 16.15
C THR A 586 -33.16 5.27 14.98
N GLY A 587 -31.91 5.35 14.50
CA GLY A 587 -31.40 4.52 13.40
C GLY A 587 -31.24 3.06 13.83
N ILE A 588 -30.74 2.81 15.02
CA ILE A 588 -30.64 1.45 15.60
C ILE A 588 -32.05 0.87 15.78
N ARG A 589 -32.98 1.63 16.39
CA ARG A 589 -34.39 1.19 16.52
C ARG A 589 -35.01 0.85 15.17
N SER A 590 -34.76 1.71 14.17
CA SER A 590 -35.27 1.53 12.82
C SER A 590 -34.77 0.24 12.20
N ALA A 591 -33.47 -0.03 12.24
CA ALA A 591 -32.89 -1.25 11.68
C ALA A 591 -33.36 -2.51 12.42
N ALA A 592 -33.34 -2.49 13.74
CA ALA A 592 -33.82 -3.61 14.56
C ALA A 592 -35.32 -3.85 14.35
N GLY A 593 -36.16 -2.80 14.33
CA GLY A 593 -37.57 -2.88 14.01
C GLY A 593 -37.84 -3.45 12.62
N GLY A 594 -37.04 -3.11 11.62
CA GLY A 594 -37.11 -3.68 10.26
C GLY A 594 -36.79 -5.18 10.24
N ALA A 595 -35.74 -5.59 10.95
CA ALA A 595 -35.40 -7.00 11.11
C ALA A 595 -36.52 -7.78 11.81
N LEU A 596 -37.07 -7.23 12.94
CA LEU A 596 -38.18 -7.84 13.64
C LEU A 596 -39.46 -7.93 12.77
N ALA A 597 -39.79 -6.90 11.98
CA ALA A 597 -40.92 -6.94 11.06
C ALA A 597 -40.82 -8.10 10.06
N SER A 598 -39.62 -8.38 9.55
CA SER A 598 -39.38 -9.53 8.65
C SER A 598 -39.40 -10.87 9.37
N LEU A 599 -38.98 -10.93 10.62
CA LEU A 599 -38.84 -12.17 11.39
C LEU A 599 -40.10 -12.61 12.13
N THR A 600 -41.00 -11.68 12.49
CA THR A 600 -42.22 -11.98 13.30
C THR A 600 -43.24 -12.87 12.61
N GLY A 601 -43.13 -13.07 11.29
CA GLY A 601 -43.92 -14.06 10.54
C GLY A 601 -43.58 -15.52 10.83
N TYR A 602 -42.44 -15.78 11.51
CA TYR A 602 -41.97 -17.13 11.81
C TYR A 602 -42.32 -17.55 13.23
N GLU A 603 -42.98 -18.69 13.40
CA GLU A 603 -43.53 -19.17 14.69
C GLU A 603 -42.46 -19.23 15.80
N PRO A 604 -41.23 -19.74 15.63
CA PRO A 604 -40.24 -19.78 16.71
C PRO A 604 -39.84 -18.38 17.19
N VAL A 605 -39.78 -17.40 16.30
CA VAL A 605 -39.48 -16.00 16.63
C VAL A 605 -40.64 -15.40 17.39
N LEU A 606 -41.88 -15.58 16.89
CA LEU A 606 -43.10 -15.13 17.54
C LEU A 606 -43.19 -15.68 18.97
N ARG A 607 -43.00 -16.98 19.14
CA ARG A 607 -43.00 -17.66 20.45
C ARG A 607 -41.93 -17.05 21.39
N SER A 608 -40.74 -16.82 20.91
CA SER A 608 -39.66 -16.21 21.69
C SER A 608 -39.99 -14.78 22.14
N ILE A 609 -40.63 -13.97 21.30
CA ILE A 609 -41.06 -12.61 21.64
C ILE A 609 -42.15 -12.63 22.69
N VAL A 610 -43.16 -13.46 22.49
CA VAL A 610 -44.35 -13.54 23.38
C VAL A 610 -43.99 -14.10 24.77
N GLN A 611 -43.04 -15.01 24.85
CA GLN A 611 -42.61 -15.57 26.15
C GLN A 611 -41.81 -14.56 26.99
N ARG A 612 -41.28 -13.50 26.43
CA ARG A 612 -40.54 -12.45 27.16
C ARG A 612 -41.47 -11.44 27.79
N ASP A 613 -41.13 -10.96 29.00
CA ASP A 613 -41.99 -10.04 29.75
C ASP A 613 -42.25 -8.74 28.96
N ARG A 614 -41.20 -8.10 28.43
CA ARG A 614 -41.30 -6.84 27.66
C ARG A 614 -41.39 -7.00 26.15
N GLY A 615 -41.39 -8.23 25.62
CA GLY A 615 -41.29 -8.45 24.16
C GLY A 615 -42.42 -7.78 23.37
N VAL A 616 -43.66 -7.91 23.82
CA VAL A 616 -44.84 -7.28 23.19
C VAL A 616 -44.86 -5.77 23.44
N ASP A 617 -44.48 -5.31 24.64
CA ASP A 617 -44.44 -3.88 24.99
C ASP A 617 -43.49 -3.10 24.06
N ILE A 618 -42.33 -3.69 23.72
CA ILE A 618 -41.35 -3.09 22.78
C ILE A 618 -41.97 -2.94 21.38
N ILE A 619 -42.64 -3.98 20.88
CA ILE A 619 -43.32 -3.91 19.58
C ILE A 619 -44.44 -2.85 19.58
N LEU A 620 -45.23 -2.76 20.66
CA LEU A 620 -46.26 -1.73 20.84
C LEU A 620 -45.63 -0.33 20.92
N GLY A 621 -44.47 -0.21 21.57
CA GLY A 621 -43.67 1.01 21.60
C GLY A 621 -43.25 1.49 20.23
N LEU A 622 -42.79 0.59 19.35
CA LEU A 622 -42.50 0.93 17.94
C LEU A 622 -43.75 1.41 17.19
N CYS A 623 -44.92 0.80 17.43
CA CYS A 623 -46.19 1.24 16.86
C CYS A 623 -46.56 2.67 17.26
N SER A 624 -46.15 3.09 18.45
CA SER A 624 -46.47 4.41 19.02
C SER A 624 -45.40 5.47 18.72
N ASP A 625 -44.32 5.11 18.01
CA ASP A 625 -43.19 6.04 17.71
C ASP A 625 -43.68 7.22 16.86
N PRO A 626 -43.18 8.44 17.12
CA PRO A 626 -43.50 9.60 16.29
C PRO A 626 -42.95 9.48 14.85
N ASP A 627 -41.86 8.74 14.62
CA ASP A 627 -41.32 8.47 13.28
C ASP A 627 -42.22 7.49 12.51
N GLN A 628 -42.70 7.91 11.33
CA GLN A 628 -43.64 7.12 10.52
C GLN A 628 -43.01 5.81 10.00
N GLY A 629 -41.68 5.81 9.73
CA GLY A 629 -40.96 4.61 9.29
C GLY A 629 -40.85 3.57 10.38
N LEU A 630 -40.56 4.00 11.62
CA LEU A 630 -40.55 3.14 12.80
C LEU A 630 -41.92 2.59 13.11
N ARG A 631 -42.94 3.48 13.09
CA ARG A 631 -44.34 3.11 13.26
C ARG A 631 -44.77 2.03 12.28
N HIS A 632 -44.45 2.19 11.00
CA HIS A 632 -44.74 1.21 9.95
C HIS A 632 -44.14 -0.17 10.30
N ARG A 633 -42.87 -0.21 10.65
CA ARG A 633 -42.17 -1.45 11.04
C ARG A 633 -42.78 -2.11 12.27
N GLY A 634 -43.17 -1.32 13.29
CA GLY A 634 -43.86 -1.80 14.48
C GLY A 634 -45.22 -2.40 14.13
N VAL A 635 -45.99 -1.72 13.29
CA VAL A 635 -47.33 -2.17 12.88
C VAL A 635 -47.25 -3.45 12.03
N VAL A 636 -46.28 -3.56 11.12
CA VAL A 636 -46.03 -4.80 10.34
C VAL A 636 -45.65 -5.95 11.26
N ALA A 637 -44.73 -5.73 12.22
CA ALA A 637 -44.36 -6.74 13.20
C ALA A 637 -45.58 -7.18 14.02
N LEU A 638 -46.39 -6.24 14.50
CA LEU A 638 -47.60 -6.53 15.27
C LEU A 638 -48.66 -7.27 14.44
N TYR A 639 -48.86 -6.87 13.18
CA TYR A 639 -49.75 -7.57 12.25
C TYR A 639 -49.36 -9.04 12.08
N ASN A 640 -48.09 -9.31 11.78
CA ASN A 640 -47.59 -10.67 11.64
C ASN A 640 -47.85 -11.50 12.92
N MET A 641 -47.65 -10.89 14.10
CA MET A 641 -47.88 -11.57 15.40
C MET A 641 -49.36 -11.90 15.65
N VAL A 642 -50.27 -10.99 15.33
CA VAL A 642 -51.69 -11.20 15.62
C VAL A 642 -52.44 -11.95 14.52
N ALA A 643 -51.92 -11.93 13.28
CA ALA A 643 -52.44 -12.69 12.17
C ALA A 643 -51.95 -14.15 12.14
N ALA A 644 -50.94 -14.50 12.94
CA ALA A 644 -50.38 -15.85 12.97
C ALA A 644 -51.42 -16.88 13.47
N ASP A 645 -51.39 -18.06 12.85
CA ASP A 645 -52.22 -19.20 13.27
C ASP A 645 -51.59 -19.99 14.43
N GLY A 646 -52.36 -20.88 15.01
CA GLY A 646 -51.89 -21.81 16.02
C GLY A 646 -51.75 -21.23 17.45
N GLU A 647 -51.09 -21.98 18.33
CA GLU A 647 -50.95 -21.65 19.75
C GLU A 647 -50.17 -20.35 19.97
N ALA A 648 -49.09 -20.15 19.23
CA ALA A 648 -48.26 -18.96 19.38
C ALA A 648 -49.00 -17.68 18.95
N GLY A 649 -49.82 -17.73 17.88
CA GLY A 649 -50.66 -16.62 17.46
C GLY A 649 -51.77 -16.31 18.49
N ASN A 650 -52.40 -17.33 19.05
CA ASN A 650 -53.39 -17.15 20.11
C ASN A 650 -52.79 -16.45 21.33
N LEU A 651 -51.63 -16.93 21.80
CA LEU A 651 -50.91 -16.34 22.93
C LEU A 651 -50.48 -14.89 22.62
N ALA A 652 -50.07 -14.59 21.37
CA ALA A 652 -49.77 -13.25 20.93
C ALA A 652 -50.96 -12.32 20.99
N ARG A 653 -52.14 -12.73 20.45
CA ARG A 653 -53.37 -11.95 20.49
C ARG A 653 -53.81 -11.65 21.94
N ASP A 654 -53.74 -12.65 22.82
CA ASP A 654 -54.11 -12.49 24.22
C ASP A 654 -53.16 -11.53 24.95
N LYS A 655 -51.88 -11.62 24.71
CA LYS A 655 -50.87 -10.75 25.33
C LYS A 655 -50.98 -9.32 24.79
N VAL A 656 -51.13 -9.14 23.49
CA VAL A 656 -51.34 -7.84 22.84
C VAL A 656 -52.61 -7.16 23.36
N LYS A 657 -53.74 -7.89 23.47
CA LYS A 657 -54.98 -7.35 24.05
C LYS A 657 -54.76 -6.87 25.50
N ARG A 658 -54.10 -7.67 26.32
CA ARG A 658 -53.84 -7.32 27.74
C ARG A 658 -52.91 -6.12 27.90
N GLN A 659 -51.99 -5.90 27.00
CA GLN A 659 -51.03 -4.78 27.03
C GLN A 659 -51.53 -3.54 26.26
N GLY A 660 -52.81 -3.44 25.94
CA GLY A 660 -53.41 -2.24 25.34
C GLY A 660 -53.21 -2.09 23.83
N GLY A 661 -52.85 -3.18 23.12
CA GLY A 661 -52.60 -3.14 21.68
C GLY A 661 -53.77 -2.64 20.82
N VAL A 662 -55.03 -2.82 21.29
CA VAL A 662 -56.22 -2.28 20.62
C VAL A 662 -56.19 -0.76 20.57
N ASP A 663 -55.83 -0.12 21.69
CA ASP A 663 -55.80 1.36 21.75
C ASP A 663 -54.62 1.93 20.99
N VAL A 664 -53.44 1.25 21.05
CA VAL A 664 -52.28 1.60 20.24
C VAL A 664 -52.61 1.57 18.73
N LEU A 665 -53.27 0.51 18.23
CA LEU A 665 -53.66 0.41 16.82
C LEU A 665 -54.69 1.48 16.43
N LYS A 666 -55.68 1.80 17.31
CA LYS A 666 -56.63 2.88 17.07
C LYS A 666 -55.95 4.25 16.98
N ASP A 667 -54.93 4.48 17.82
CA ASP A 667 -54.13 5.73 17.77
C ASP A 667 -53.23 5.79 16.53
N CYS A 668 -52.68 4.68 16.10
CA CYS A 668 -51.97 4.59 14.80
C CYS A 668 -52.92 5.00 13.63
N LEU A 669 -54.14 4.51 13.60
CA LEU A 669 -55.14 4.85 12.58
C LEU A 669 -55.52 6.34 12.59
N LYS A 670 -55.55 6.97 13.77
CA LYS A 670 -55.89 8.40 13.91
C LYS A 670 -54.73 9.33 13.55
N GLN A 671 -53.50 8.94 13.92
CA GLN A 671 -52.32 9.81 13.85
C GLN A 671 -51.49 9.61 12.62
N SER A 672 -51.59 8.47 11.91
CA SER A 672 -50.77 8.21 10.72
C SER A 672 -51.40 8.80 9.47
N HIS A 673 -50.57 9.42 8.67
CA HIS A 673 -50.94 9.93 7.34
C HIS A 673 -50.42 9.05 6.20
N ASN A 674 -49.61 8.01 6.53
CA ASN A 674 -49.08 7.06 5.56
C ASN A 674 -50.14 5.97 5.29
N PRO A 675 -50.60 5.82 4.02
CA PRO A 675 -51.65 4.84 3.65
C PRO A 675 -51.25 3.40 4.04
N ASP A 676 -49.99 3.02 3.90
CA ASP A 676 -49.52 1.66 4.21
C ASP A 676 -49.62 1.35 5.72
N VAL A 677 -49.28 2.34 6.56
CA VAL A 677 -49.42 2.20 8.02
C VAL A 677 -50.86 2.08 8.40
N VAL A 678 -51.74 2.91 7.83
CA VAL A 678 -53.18 2.89 8.10
C VAL A 678 -53.80 1.57 7.68
N GLN A 679 -53.47 1.09 6.48
CA GLN A 679 -53.98 -0.19 6.00
C GLN A 679 -53.52 -1.36 6.89
N THR A 680 -52.21 -1.45 7.15
CA THR A 680 -51.66 -2.55 7.97
C THR A 680 -52.18 -2.50 9.41
N ALA A 681 -52.34 -1.30 9.98
CA ALA A 681 -52.94 -1.14 11.33
C ALA A 681 -54.41 -1.57 11.38
N ALA A 682 -55.18 -1.27 10.31
CA ALA A 682 -56.58 -1.72 10.21
C ALA A 682 -56.68 -3.25 10.10
N GLU A 683 -55.82 -3.86 9.30
CA GLU A 683 -55.74 -5.32 9.16
C GLU A 683 -55.30 -5.97 10.47
N ALA A 684 -54.30 -5.42 11.17
CA ALA A 684 -53.88 -5.89 12.50
C ALA A 684 -55.01 -5.79 13.55
N LEU A 685 -55.75 -4.68 13.54
CA LEU A 685 -56.85 -4.48 14.44
C LEU A 685 -58.01 -5.47 14.15
N LYS A 686 -58.32 -5.71 12.88
CA LYS A 686 -59.29 -6.71 12.44
C LYS A 686 -58.89 -8.11 12.89
N ALA A 687 -57.62 -8.50 12.66
CA ALA A 687 -57.08 -9.79 13.10
C ALA A 687 -57.11 -9.96 14.63
N LEU A 688 -56.84 -8.88 15.37
CA LEU A 688 -56.86 -8.86 16.83
C LEU A 688 -58.29 -8.99 17.41
N LEU A 689 -59.30 -8.39 16.72
CA LEU A 689 -60.69 -8.39 17.18
C LEU A 689 -61.53 -9.56 16.62
N ALA A 690 -61.01 -10.30 15.64
CA ALA A 690 -61.69 -11.47 15.11
C ALA A 690 -61.94 -12.47 16.26
N GLU A 691 -63.21 -12.86 16.45
CA GLU A 691 -63.57 -13.92 17.37
C GLU A 691 -62.99 -15.25 16.83
N GLN A 692 -62.34 -16.00 17.69
CA GLN A 692 -61.93 -17.35 17.33
C GLN A 692 -63.19 -18.19 17.14
N THR A 693 -63.57 -18.46 15.90
CA THR A 693 -64.44 -19.56 15.58
C THR A 693 -63.67 -20.84 15.85
N SER A 694 -63.84 -21.36 17.07
CA SER A 694 -63.33 -22.67 17.56
C SER A 694 -63.75 -23.81 16.67
#